data_4c67ff44455110f28eca632c94291998
#
_entry.id   4c67ff44455110f28eca632c94291998
#
_cell.length_a   1.000
_cell.length_b   1.000
_cell.length_c   1.000
_cell.angle_alpha   90.00
_cell.angle_beta   90.00
_cell.angle_gamma   90.00
#
_symmetry.space_group_name_H-M   'P 1'
#
loop_
_entity.id
_entity.type
_entity.pdbx_description
1 polymer ?
#
loop_
_entity_poly.entity_id
_entity_poly.type
_entity_poly.pdbx_seq_one_letter_code
_entity_poly.pdbx_strand_id
1 'polypeptide(L)'
;MNQRSPSPRPSSPGRGRIIGRLLAKLGVGIAPVHSEQIEMRVSCSLSPGERVRVRASHALTLLSACLSLTCKTSAQSTRVEKPLVTVSNPPPVQMLVPGFTVRELPLSLNNVNNLVFAPDGRLFALCYDGNVLQLKDTNGDGLEDTATHFYKNDKNEILPSIGMCWGPGGLYIASQGRVIRLRDKGGTAVLETVTGGWAKPTGVAGSNLDSIGIAADKGGTIFFGLGCDKWNEAYRVNPATGKSDYNLQSERGTILRISPDWKKREPICTGMRFPVSLAFNAAGDLFCTDQEGATWLPNGNPFDELLHIQPGRHYGFPPRHPKYLPGVIDEPSTFDYVPQHQSTCGVHFNEPVAGSKKIFGPEWWRGDAIVSGESRGKIWRTKLVKTAAGYVAKTDLIACLSMLTIDAVPTPQGDLLVACHSGKPDWGTGPSGKGKLFRISYTDVVAAQPVLAFAAGPAEIRVVFDRPLYASPVLNFTKQCAVAMGRYVSAGERFESFRPGYQVVKNQQTMPRFASPVLSARTEADNRTFVVRMNGGAEAVNYGLTLPGSIAGGTTDMDVLADQTGVTAQWKSARDGATWNGWLPHLDLAAARGFTVASAAHDEFFTRIKEPGTLTLSAKLDVWQMLHPAVQPESKLDYEYPPETVTVVLKSSASLDLKLGTNNVSAGKRNARITIEPKENRWLPLEVTLATGGGLPSLDASWFTAEDPRPRPFPLRRILLPWAKPHLAVAAATHVSELDGGDWERGRKIFFGDQATCYKCHQMRGEGGEIGANLSNLIYRDYASVLRDITEPSAAINPEHISYNVELKDGNVETGVMIKNNRDEVVLGQVTGKNLSIPKEKVAGMKASAVSLMPEGLLKALDAQQLKDLMTFLLTIPPNENKNQPTTGASQ
;
A
#
# COMPACT_ATOMS: atom_id res chain seq x y z
N MET A 1 59.93 19.37 -17.89
CA MET A 1 60.39 20.33 -16.87
C MET A 1 59.30 20.29 -15.81
N ASN A 2 59.46 19.48 -14.81
CA ASN A 2 59.93 19.71 -13.45
C ASN A 2 59.07 20.76 -12.71
N GLN A 3 58.43 20.53 -11.58
CA GLN A 3 58.71 19.69 -10.39
C GLN A 3 57.45 19.75 -9.49
N ARG A 4 56.94 18.62 -9.00
CA ARG A 4 57.09 18.03 -7.64
C ARG A 4 56.44 18.79 -6.48
N SER A 5 55.51 18.04 -5.85
CA SER A 5 55.02 18.11 -4.47
C SER A 5 56.16 18.23 -3.41
N PRO A 6 55.85 18.43 -2.09
CA PRO A 6 55.32 17.39 -1.24
C PRO A 6 54.46 17.81 -0.04
N SER A 7 53.68 16.81 0.46
CA SER A 7 53.21 16.80 1.84
C SER A 7 54.32 16.55 2.86
N PRO A 8 54.10 16.84 4.17
CA PRO A 8 54.15 15.74 5.12
C PRO A 8 53.14 15.76 6.27
N ARG A 9 52.78 14.59 6.76
CA ARG A 9 52.44 14.25 8.15
C ARG A 9 53.75 14.03 8.96
N PRO A 10 53.75 13.71 10.32
CA PRO A 10 52.73 13.70 11.37
C PRO A 10 53.25 14.26 12.75
N SER A 11 52.42 14.28 13.80
CA SER A 11 52.71 13.74 15.15
C SER A 11 51.82 14.34 16.25
N SER A 12 51.26 13.48 17.08
CA SER A 12 50.75 13.72 18.45
C SER A 12 51.95 13.54 19.42
N PRO A 13 51.85 13.74 20.76
CA PRO A 13 50.72 13.96 21.65
C PRO A 13 50.96 15.02 22.76
N GLY A 14 49.93 15.31 23.60
CA GLY A 14 50.20 16.03 24.84
C GLY A 14 48.96 16.43 25.66
N ARG A 15 48.85 15.78 26.82
CA ARG A 15 47.91 16.10 27.90
C ARG A 15 48.05 17.49 28.46
N GLY A 16 46.95 18.08 28.93
CA GLY A 16 47.02 19.23 29.84
C GLY A 16 45.70 19.85 30.19
N ARG A 17 45.28 19.62 31.40
CA ARG A 17 44.15 20.28 32.12
C ARG A 17 44.27 21.80 32.05
N ILE A 18 43.13 22.50 31.97
CA ILE A 18 42.81 23.66 32.86
C ILE A 18 41.29 23.80 32.92
N ILE A 19 40.81 23.72 34.17
CA ILE A 19 39.50 24.02 34.71
C ILE A 19 39.47 25.50 35.07
N GLY A 20 38.30 26.13 34.84
CA GLY A 20 37.93 27.16 35.76
C GLY A 20 37.27 28.43 35.27
N ARG A 21 36.01 28.57 35.71
CA ARG A 21 35.28 29.81 35.94
C ARG A 21 34.52 30.44 34.76
N LEU A 22 33.21 30.15 34.71
CA LEU A 22 32.19 31.23 34.81
C LEU A 22 30.81 30.63 34.96
N LEU A 23 30.30 30.46 36.17
CA LEU A 23 28.88 30.36 36.49
C LEU A 23 28.70 30.70 37.99
N ALA A 24 28.47 31.93 38.24
CA ALA A 24 27.90 32.38 39.52
C ALA A 24 26.84 33.44 39.20
N LYS A 25 25.57 32.97 39.24
CA LYS A 25 24.40 33.76 39.71
C LYS A 25 23.14 33.09 39.19
N LEU A 26 22.57 32.27 40.06
CA LEU A 26 21.14 32.18 40.37
C LEU A 26 20.97 30.96 41.27
N GLY A 27 20.75 31.27 42.55
CA GLY A 27 20.60 30.27 43.62
C GLY A 27 19.25 29.58 43.58
N VAL A 28 19.30 28.25 43.57
CA VAL A 28 18.29 27.41 44.21
C VAL A 28 19.05 26.21 44.74
N GLY A 29 19.05 26.06 46.06
CA GLY A 29 19.65 24.95 46.76
C GLY A 29 18.81 23.69 46.64
N ILE A 30 19.46 22.57 46.36
CA ILE A 30 18.91 21.24 46.52
C ILE A 30 19.84 20.52 47.50
N ALA A 31 19.26 20.14 48.67
CA ALA A 31 19.91 19.25 49.61
C ALA A 31 19.74 17.80 49.18
N PRO A 32 20.69 16.91 49.52
CA PRO A 32 20.58 15.49 49.19
C PRO A 32 19.64 14.78 50.17
N VAL A 33 18.69 14.00 49.62
CA VAL A 33 17.86 13.09 50.43
C VAL A 33 18.45 11.69 50.34
N HIS A 34 18.80 11.17 51.53
CA HIS A 34 19.20 9.79 51.76
C HIS A 34 18.01 8.85 51.57
N SER A 35 18.31 7.66 51.00
CA SER A 35 17.41 6.53 50.92
C SER A 35 17.10 5.96 52.31
N GLU A 36 15.87 6.07 52.77
CA GLU A 36 15.34 5.32 53.88
C GLU A 36 14.18 4.44 53.41
N GLN A 37 14.29 3.14 53.72
CA GLN A 37 13.26 2.14 53.58
C GLN A 37 12.12 2.50 54.55
N ILE A 38 10.92 2.66 54.08
CA ILE A 38 9.73 2.77 54.89
C ILE A 38 9.12 1.40 55.07
N GLU A 39 9.41 0.74 56.19
CA GLU A 39 8.60 -0.35 56.73
C GLU A 39 7.29 0.20 57.30
N MET A 40 6.20 -0.10 56.70
CA MET A 40 4.86 0.23 57.21
C MET A 40 4.45 -0.91 58.18
N ARG A 41 4.62 -0.72 59.50
CA ARG A 41 4.01 -1.59 60.51
C ARG A 41 2.61 -1.12 60.76
N VAL A 42 1.64 -1.94 60.39
CA VAL A 42 0.22 -1.75 60.85
C VAL A 42 0.08 -2.44 62.20
N SER A 43 0.02 -1.70 63.27
CA SER A 43 -0.33 -2.21 64.63
C SER A 43 -1.85 -2.17 64.79
N CYS A 44 -2.52 -3.33 64.79
CA CYS A 44 -3.86 -3.46 65.34
C CYS A 44 -3.80 -3.85 66.81
N SER A 45 -4.15 -2.95 67.69
CA SER A 45 -4.38 -3.25 69.12
C SER A 45 -5.76 -3.89 69.32
N LEU A 46 -5.77 -5.16 69.63
CA LEU A 46 -6.96 -5.84 70.13
C LEU A 46 -6.76 -6.13 71.64
N SER A 47 -7.72 -5.66 72.45
CA SER A 47 -7.79 -5.95 73.88
C SER A 47 -8.19 -7.42 74.12
N PRO A 48 -7.69 -8.09 75.20
CA PRO A 48 -7.90 -9.52 75.41
C PRO A 48 -9.27 -9.77 76.05
N GLY A 49 -10.12 -10.50 75.38
CA GLY A 49 -11.34 -11.04 75.98
C GLY A 49 -12.56 -11.28 75.08
N GLU A 50 -12.44 -11.84 73.94
CA GLU A 50 -13.59 -12.49 73.31
C GLU A 50 -13.17 -13.57 72.33
N ARG A 51 -13.47 -14.82 72.66
CA ARG A 51 -13.36 -15.99 71.79
C ARG A 51 -14.60 -16.14 70.92
N VAL A 52 -14.54 -15.71 69.69
CA VAL A 52 -15.55 -16.08 68.71
C VAL A 52 -15.00 -17.16 67.79
N ARG A 53 -15.60 -18.35 67.82
CA ARG A 53 -15.37 -19.42 66.86
C ARG A 53 -15.95 -19.02 65.49
N VAL A 54 -15.12 -18.59 64.54
CA VAL A 54 -15.52 -18.42 63.14
C VAL A 54 -15.17 -19.69 62.39
N ARG A 55 -16.13 -20.32 61.72
CA ARG A 55 -15.95 -21.51 60.88
C ARG A 55 -15.06 -21.21 59.71
N ALA A 56 -14.13 -22.06 59.41
CA ALA A 56 -13.08 -21.94 58.36
C ALA A 56 -13.61 -21.70 56.91
N SER A 57 -14.91 -21.76 56.65
CA SER A 57 -15.50 -21.59 55.35
C SER A 57 -15.68 -20.12 54.92
N HIS A 58 -15.67 -19.15 55.85
CA HIS A 58 -15.87 -17.72 55.54
C HIS A 58 -14.56 -16.95 55.36
N ALA A 59 -13.43 -17.47 55.86
CA ALA A 59 -12.11 -16.87 55.67
C ALA A 59 -11.57 -17.07 54.28
N LEU A 60 -11.89 -18.19 53.61
CA LEU A 60 -11.48 -18.41 52.21
C LEU A 60 -12.27 -17.52 51.21
N THR A 61 -13.56 -17.22 51.48
CA THR A 61 -14.36 -16.37 50.59
C THR A 61 -13.96 -14.91 50.68
N LEU A 62 -13.55 -14.40 51.83
CA LEU A 62 -13.03 -13.04 51.99
C LEU A 62 -11.61 -12.87 51.42
N LEU A 63 -10.75 -13.86 51.54
CA LEU A 63 -9.42 -13.83 50.87
C LEU A 63 -9.56 -13.91 49.33
N SER A 64 -10.50 -14.71 48.82
CA SER A 64 -10.79 -14.77 47.37
C SER A 64 -11.42 -13.50 46.83
N ALA A 65 -12.25 -12.80 47.60
CA ALA A 65 -12.82 -11.50 47.23
C ALA A 65 -11.79 -10.36 47.31
N CYS A 66 -10.88 -10.39 48.29
CA CYS A 66 -9.78 -9.41 48.32
C CYS A 66 -8.71 -9.66 47.27
N LEU A 67 -8.42 -10.92 46.87
CA LEU A 67 -7.52 -11.23 45.74
C LEU A 67 -8.18 -10.92 44.39
N SER A 68 -9.51 -10.93 44.25
CA SER A 68 -10.21 -10.57 43.03
C SER A 68 -10.44 -9.05 42.88
N LEU A 69 -10.31 -8.25 43.94
CA LEU A 69 -10.36 -6.79 43.86
C LEU A 69 -8.97 -6.10 43.66
N THR A 70 -7.87 -6.82 43.91
CA THR A 70 -6.52 -6.28 43.69
C THR A 70 -5.89 -6.65 42.34
N CYS A 71 -6.61 -7.34 41.47
CA CYS A 71 -6.13 -7.73 40.14
C CYS A 71 -6.93 -7.12 38.97
N LYS A 72 -7.50 -5.93 39.15
CA LYS A 72 -8.08 -5.12 38.04
C LYS A 72 -7.52 -3.71 37.94
N THR A 73 -6.30 -3.51 38.35
CA THR A 73 -5.50 -2.48 37.70
C THR A 73 -4.66 -3.21 36.66
N SER A 74 -5.24 -3.44 35.49
CA SER A 74 -4.40 -3.59 34.31
C SER A 74 -3.56 -2.32 34.27
N ALA A 75 -2.28 -2.44 34.56
CA ALA A 75 -1.33 -1.44 34.16
C ALA A 75 -1.55 -1.26 32.65
N GLN A 76 -2.34 -0.29 32.23
CA GLN A 76 -2.23 0.29 30.92
C GLN A 76 -0.76 0.70 30.85
N SER A 77 0.06 -0.14 30.24
CA SER A 77 1.41 0.29 29.85
C SER A 77 1.19 1.55 29.04
N THR A 78 1.59 2.67 29.58
CA THR A 78 1.51 3.95 28.91
C THR A 78 2.33 3.77 27.63
N ARG A 79 1.64 3.52 26.51
CA ARG A 79 2.27 3.39 25.20
C ARG A 79 2.90 4.72 24.90
N VAL A 80 4.17 4.71 24.58
CA VAL A 80 4.88 5.93 24.17
C VAL A 80 4.60 6.12 22.70
N GLU A 81 3.76 7.11 22.39
CA GLU A 81 3.61 7.57 21.03
C GLU A 81 4.95 8.13 20.54
N LYS A 82 5.36 7.71 19.37
CA LYS A 82 6.61 8.13 18.77
C LYS A 82 6.34 8.66 17.37
N PRO A 83 6.65 9.93 17.08
CA PRO A 83 6.50 10.47 15.73
C PRO A 83 7.38 9.71 14.75
N LEU A 84 6.93 9.64 13.50
CA LEU A 84 7.74 9.12 12.41
C LEU A 84 8.96 10.02 12.20
N VAL A 85 10.15 9.44 12.32
CA VAL A 85 11.42 10.11 12.02
C VAL A 85 11.94 9.60 10.68
N THR A 86 12.01 10.48 9.70
CA THR A 86 12.57 10.16 8.38
C THR A 86 14.08 10.36 8.36
N VAL A 87 14.75 9.52 7.59
CA VAL A 87 16.19 9.67 7.33
C VAL A 87 16.42 10.91 6.50
N SER A 88 17.34 11.77 6.95
CA SER A 88 17.78 12.93 6.18
C SER A 88 18.65 12.48 5.01
N ASN A 89 18.32 12.91 3.79
CA ASN A 89 19.06 12.56 2.55
C ASN A 89 19.23 11.05 2.37
N PRO A 90 18.15 10.27 2.23
CA PRO A 90 18.26 8.85 1.95
C PRO A 90 18.95 8.64 0.58
N PRO A 91 19.61 7.48 0.37
CA PRO A 91 20.17 7.17 -0.93
C PRO A 91 19.05 7.13 -1.99
N PRO A 92 19.35 7.38 -3.27
CA PRO A 92 18.36 7.33 -4.35
C PRO A 92 17.54 6.04 -4.38
N VAL A 93 18.17 4.91 -4.05
CA VAL A 93 17.52 3.61 -3.86
C VAL A 93 18.05 2.99 -2.57
N GLN A 94 17.17 2.80 -1.59
CA GLN A 94 17.45 2.11 -0.35
C GLN A 94 16.88 0.69 -0.40
N MET A 95 17.73 -0.32 -0.45
CA MET A 95 17.30 -1.71 -0.28
C MET A 95 16.95 -1.98 1.18
N LEU A 96 15.85 -2.67 1.43
CA LEU A 96 15.40 -3.06 2.77
C LEU A 96 15.81 -4.49 3.14
N VAL A 97 16.38 -5.21 2.20
CA VAL A 97 16.91 -6.57 2.32
C VAL A 97 18.37 -6.61 1.94
N PRO A 98 19.20 -7.50 2.53
CA PRO A 98 20.63 -7.52 2.32
C PRO A 98 21.01 -8.17 0.97
N GLY A 99 22.29 -8.02 0.58
CA GLY A 99 22.89 -8.73 -0.55
C GLY A 99 22.76 -8.02 -1.90
N PHE A 100 22.17 -6.84 -1.94
CA PHE A 100 21.96 -6.09 -3.19
C PHE A 100 22.88 -4.86 -3.29
N THR A 101 23.35 -4.59 -4.50
CA THR A 101 24.06 -3.37 -4.88
C THR A 101 23.23 -2.58 -5.88
N VAL A 102 23.36 -1.26 -5.83
CA VAL A 102 22.63 -0.34 -6.72
C VAL A 102 23.62 0.51 -7.48
N ARG A 103 23.44 0.60 -8.80
CA ARG A 103 24.20 1.50 -9.66
C ARG A 103 23.26 2.34 -10.52
N GLU A 104 23.52 3.64 -10.64
CA GLU A 104 22.79 4.53 -11.56
C GLU A 104 23.39 4.36 -12.98
N LEU A 105 22.51 4.27 -14.01
CA LEU A 105 22.96 4.23 -15.39
C LEU A 105 23.50 5.61 -15.81
N PRO A 106 24.60 5.67 -16.55
CA PRO A 106 25.22 6.93 -17.01
C PRO A 106 24.45 7.56 -18.20
N LEU A 107 23.12 7.55 -18.14
CA LEU A 107 22.23 8.07 -19.17
C LEU A 107 21.46 9.28 -18.67
N SER A 108 21.31 10.30 -19.53
CA SER A 108 20.51 11.50 -19.26
C SER A 108 19.29 11.51 -20.18
N LEU A 109 18.24 10.79 -19.79
CA LEU A 109 17.02 10.63 -20.57
C LEU A 109 15.89 11.52 -20.04
N ASN A 110 14.89 11.77 -20.87
CA ASN A 110 13.59 12.21 -20.40
C ASN A 110 12.96 11.08 -19.55
N ASN A 111 11.91 11.38 -18.80
CA ASN A 111 11.21 10.38 -18.00
C ASN A 111 10.88 9.13 -18.85
N VAL A 112 11.36 7.97 -18.39
CA VAL A 112 11.12 6.67 -19.04
C VAL A 112 9.90 6.03 -18.38
N ASN A 113 8.88 5.74 -19.16
CA ASN A 113 7.63 5.14 -18.70
C ASN A 113 7.70 3.62 -18.61
N ASN A 114 8.34 2.97 -19.60
CA ASN A 114 8.44 1.52 -19.63
C ASN A 114 9.79 1.05 -20.19
N LEU A 115 10.18 -0.11 -19.73
CA LEU A 115 11.34 -0.86 -20.18
C LEU A 115 10.91 -2.24 -20.68
N VAL A 116 11.43 -2.69 -21.81
CA VAL A 116 11.12 -4.02 -22.36
C VAL A 116 12.36 -4.63 -22.99
N PHE A 117 12.64 -5.89 -22.65
CA PHE A 117 13.61 -6.71 -23.37
C PHE A 117 12.94 -7.45 -24.52
N ALA A 118 13.49 -7.32 -25.72
CA ALA A 118 13.13 -8.18 -26.85
C ALA A 118 13.67 -9.61 -26.65
N PRO A 119 13.10 -10.61 -27.33
CA PRO A 119 13.60 -11.99 -27.25
C PRO A 119 15.08 -12.17 -27.63
N ASP A 120 15.62 -11.26 -28.43
CA ASP A 120 17.04 -11.24 -28.83
C ASP A 120 17.95 -10.51 -27.79
N GLY A 121 17.39 -10.06 -26.67
CA GLY A 121 18.12 -9.41 -25.58
C GLY A 121 18.29 -7.90 -25.74
N ARG A 122 17.81 -7.27 -26.82
CA ARG A 122 17.82 -5.81 -26.94
C ARG A 122 16.88 -5.18 -25.94
N LEU A 123 17.34 -4.10 -25.29
CA LEU A 123 16.55 -3.32 -24.34
C LEU A 123 15.95 -2.09 -25.02
N PHE A 124 14.64 -1.90 -24.82
CA PHE A 124 13.91 -0.73 -25.29
C PHE A 124 13.33 0.05 -24.14
N ALA A 125 13.36 1.39 -24.26
CA ALA A 125 12.79 2.33 -23.32
C ALA A 125 11.77 3.23 -24.03
N LEU A 126 10.53 3.26 -23.54
CA LEU A 126 9.52 4.22 -23.95
C LEU A 126 9.61 5.44 -23.06
N CYS A 127 9.92 6.60 -23.64
CA CYS A 127 9.99 7.86 -22.93
C CYS A 127 8.63 8.56 -22.88
N TYR A 128 8.46 9.46 -21.91
CA TYR A 128 7.22 10.24 -21.72
C TYR A 128 6.82 11.07 -22.94
N ASP A 129 7.81 11.50 -23.73
CA ASP A 129 7.61 12.26 -24.98
C ASP A 129 7.25 11.36 -26.19
N GLY A 130 7.07 10.06 -25.97
CA GLY A 130 6.72 9.08 -27.00
C GLY A 130 7.90 8.60 -27.85
N ASN A 131 9.11 9.06 -27.57
CA ASN A 131 10.30 8.48 -28.18
C ASN A 131 10.54 7.06 -27.66
N VAL A 132 10.93 6.14 -28.55
CA VAL A 132 11.36 4.81 -28.17
C VAL A 132 12.83 4.68 -28.46
N LEU A 133 13.61 4.41 -27.40
CA LEU A 133 15.05 4.31 -27.44
C LEU A 133 15.50 2.85 -27.31
N GLN A 134 16.53 2.46 -28.00
CA GLN A 134 17.29 1.26 -27.74
C GLN A 134 18.46 1.65 -26.83
N LEU A 135 18.56 1.01 -25.68
CA LEU A 135 19.65 1.20 -24.72
C LEU A 135 20.69 0.10 -24.90
N LYS A 136 21.97 0.44 -24.78
CA LYS A 136 23.11 -0.48 -24.93
C LYS A 136 24.20 -0.19 -23.94
N ASP A 137 24.82 -1.24 -23.44
CA ASP A 137 26.11 -1.23 -22.77
C ASP A 137 27.19 -1.37 -23.85
N THR A 138 27.96 -0.32 -24.12
CA THR A 138 28.99 -0.31 -25.18
C THR A 138 30.40 -0.48 -24.64
N ASN A 139 30.60 -0.27 -23.35
CA ASN A 139 31.88 -0.39 -22.67
C ASN A 139 32.05 -1.71 -21.89
N GLY A 140 30.98 -2.50 -21.73
CA GLY A 140 31.00 -3.83 -21.11
C GLY A 140 31.06 -3.81 -19.58
N ASP A 141 30.73 -2.68 -18.91
CA ASP A 141 30.74 -2.56 -17.45
C ASP A 141 29.43 -3.05 -16.78
N GLY A 142 28.48 -3.48 -17.59
CA GLY A 142 27.18 -3.97 -17.18
C GLY A 142 26.15 -2.86 -16.95
N LEU A 143 26.42 -1.61 -17.39
CA LEU A 143 25.45 -0.52 -17.42
C LEU A 143 25.25 -0.04 -18.86
N GLU A 144 24.00 0.19 -19.23
CA GLU A 144 23.71 0.83 -20.51
C GLU A 144 24.21 2.29 -20.44
N ASP A 145 25.10 2.63 -21.38
CA ASP A 145 25.76 3.93 -21.49
C ASP A 145 25.35 4.71 -22.74
N THR A 146 24.66 4.04 -23.67
CA THR A 146 24.25 4.63 -24.95
C THR A 146 22.76 4.43 -25.18
N ALA A 147 22.10 5.48 -25.73
CA ALA A 147 20.71 5.46 -26.12
C ALA A 147 20.55 5.93 -27.56
N THR A 148 19.96 5.11 -28.40
CA THR A 148 19.72 5.41 -29.82
C THR A 148 18.24 5.32 -30.14
N HIS A 149 17.71 6.23 -30.98
CA HIS A 149 16.31 6.19 -31.37
C HIS A 149 15.99 4.94 -32.19
N PHE A 150 15.12 4.09 -31.66
CA PHE A 150 14.45 3.04 -32.41
C PHE A 150 13.24 3.61 -33.14
N TYR A 151 12.48 4.52 -32.48
CA TYR A 151 11.44 5.34 -33.09
C TYR A 151 11.55 6.76 -32.56
N LYS A 152 11.65 7.73 -33.49
CA LYS A 152 11.67 9.15 -33.18
C LYS A 152 10.27 9.73 -33.35
N ASN A 153 9.72 10.30 -32.30
CA ASN A 153 8.33 10.77 -32.26
C ASN A 153 8.17 12.23 -32.72
N ASP A 154 8.88 12.64 -33.76
CA ASP A 154 8.88 14.03 -34.28
C ASP A 154 7.48 14.51 -34.70
N LYS A 155 6.59 13.57 -35.07
CA LYS A 155 5.23 13.88 -35.55
C LYS A 155 4.18 13.79 -34.44
N ASN A 156 4.57 13.59 -33.18
CA ASN A 156 3.66 13.32 -32.06
C ASN A 156 2.66 12.18 -32.36
N GLU A 157 3.12 11.13 -33.02
CA GLU A 157 2.27 9.99 -33.34
C GLU A 157 2.04 9.08 -32.13
N ILE A 158 2.98 9.02 -31.19
CA ILE A 158 2.85 8.38 -29.89
C ILE A 158 2.57 9.50 -28.87
N LEU A 159 1.35 9.57 -28.37
CA LEU A 159 0.99 10.47 -27.29
C LEU A 159 1.38 9.87 -25.94
N PRO A 160 1.39 10.64 -24.85
CA PRO A 160 1.81 10.14 -23.55
C PRO A 160 1.23 8.76 -23.27
N SER A 161 2.10 7.79 -23.07
CA SER A 161 1.80 6.37 -22.99
C SER A 161 2.60 5.73 -21.86
N ILE A 162 1.98 4.84 -21.11
CA ILE A 162 2.61 4.10 -20.02
C ILE A 162 2.46 2.59 -20.16
N GLY A 163 2.27 2.11 -21.38
CA GLY A 163 2.15 0.67 -21.65
C GLY A 163 2.93 0.29 -22.90
N MET A 164 3.92 -0.59 -22.72
CA MET A 164 4.71 -1.17 -23.80
C MET A 164 4.99 -2.63 -23.54
N CYS A 165 4.82 -3.49 -24.54
CA CYS A 165 5.21 -4.90 -24.45
C CYS A 165 5.82 -5.39 -25.77
N TRP A 166 6.63 -6.44 -25.69
CA TRP A 166 7.05 -7.17 -26.88
C TRP A 166 5.98 -8.19 -27.26
N GLY A 167 5.62 -8.22 -28.52
CA GLY A 167 4.65 -9.15 -29.07
C GLY A 167 5.04 -9.63 -30.48
N PRO A 168 4.15 -10.37 -31.18
CA PRO A 168 4.43 -10.85 -32.52
C PRO A 168 4.80 -9.74 -33.49
N GLY A 169 6.04 -9.78 -33.99
CA GLY A 169 6.52 -8.87 -34.99
C GLY A 169 6.96 -7.49 -34.54
N GLY A 170 7.08 -7.23 -33.20
CA GLY A 170 7.63 -5.97 -32.71
C GLY A 170 7.14 -5.51 -31.35
N LEU A 171 7.36 -4.24 -31.06
CA LEU A 171 6.91 -3.56 -29.83
C LEU A 171 5.47 -3.06 -30.00
N TYR A 172 4.62 -3.41 -29.06
CA TYR A 172 3.26 -2.87 -28.97
C TYR A 172 3.20 -1.80 -27.88
N ILE A 173 2.53 -0.71 -28.19
CA ILE A 173 2.39 0.45 -27.30
C ILE A 173 0.91 0.83 -27.20
N ALA A 174 0.43 0.94 -25.99
CA ALA A 174 -0.85 1.56 -25.67
C ALA A 174 -0.66 3.08 -25.68
N SER A 175 -1.20 3.76 -26.68
CA SER A 175 -1.11 5.20 -26.88
C SER A 175 -2.50 5.82 -26.90
N GLN A 176 -2.62 7.07 -26.53
CA GLN A 176 -3.90 7.76 -26.52
C GLN A 176 -4.65 7.61 -27.86
N GLY A 177 -5.87 7.05 -27.80
CA GLY A 177 -6.77 6.86 -28.93
C GLY A 177 -6.43 5.66 -29.81
N ARG A 178 -5.37 4.91 -29.56
CA ARG A 178 -4.99 3.75 -30.35
C ARG A 178 -3.96 2.84 -29.67
N VAL A 179 -3.94 1.58 -30.07
CA VAL A 179 -2.80 0.66 -29.86
C VAL A 179 -2.03 0.61 -31.15
N ILE A 180 -0.71 0.71 -31.05
CA ILE A 180 0.22 0.67 -32.19
C ILE A 180 1.22 -0.47 -32.05
N ARG A 181 1.83 -0.88 -33.18
CA ARG A 181 3.01 -1.74 -33.23
C ARG A 181 4.16 -0.97 -33.89
N LEU A 182 5.33 -1.04 -33.29
CA LEU A 182 6.58 -0.62 -33.90
C LEU A 182 7.30 -1.86 -34.44
N ARG A 183 7.32 -2.01 -35.75
CA ARG A 183 7.98 -3.11 -36.44
C ARG A 183 9.42 -2.71 -36.83
N ASP A 184 10.37 -3.52 -36.41
CA ASP A 184 11.79 -3.31 -36.72
C ASP A 184 12.03 -3.41 -38.25
N LYS A 185 12.76 -2.43 -38.77
CA LYS A 185 13.20 -2.36 -40.15
C LYS A 185 14.69 -1.97 -40.22
N GLY A 186 15.54 -2.94 -39.83
CA GLY A 186 16.98 -2.72 -39.88
C GLY A 186 17.52 -1.73 -38.84
N GLY A 187 16.98 -1.77 -37.61
CA GLY A 187 17.43 -0.92 -36.48
C GLY A 187 16.64 0.37 -36.30
N THR A 188 15.69 0.68 -37.15
CA THR A 188 14.67 1.73 -37.01
C THR A 188 13.29 1.10 -37.09
N ALA A 189 12.27 1.79 -36.55
CA ALA A 189 10.94 1.25 -36.52
C ALA A 189 9.97 1.91 -37.50
N VAL A 190 9.05 1.10 -38.03
CA VAL A 190 7.86 1.56 -38.75
C VAL A 190 6.65 1.40 -37.86
N LEU A 191 5.86 2.49 -37.71
CA LEU A 191 4.64 2.51 -36.91
C LEU A 191 3.47 1.94 -37.73
N GLU A 192 2.76 1.00 -37.14
CA GLU A 192 1.52 0.41 -37.65
C GLU A 192 0.41 0.56 -36.60
N THR A 193 -0.78 0.99 -37.02
CA THR A 193 -1.94 1.04 -36.13
C THR A 193 -2.58 -0.34 -36.01
N VAL A 194 -2.67 -0.87 -34.79
CA VAL A 194 -3.29 -2.17 -34.47
C VAL A 194 -4.79 -2.02 -34.32
N THR A 195 -5.22 -1.08 -33.51
CA THR A 195 -6.63 -0.78 -33.27
C THR A 195 -6.78 0.63 -32.67
N GLY A 196 -8.00 1.17 -32.69
CA GLY A 196 -8.33 2.48 -32.15
C GLY A 196 -9.83 2.80 -32.31
N GLY A 197 -10.19 4.06 -32.14
CA GLY A 197 -11.54 4.53 -32.41
C GLY A 197 -12.58 4.28 -31.30
N TRP A 198 -12.15 4.03 -30.07
CA TRP A 198 -13.05 4.04 -28.90
C TRP A 198 -13.45 5.45 -28.52
N ALA A 199 -14.54 5.55 -27.72
CA ALA A 199 -15.05 6.83 -27.26
C ALA A 199 -13.98 7.59 -26.43
N LYS A 200 -13.81 8.88 -26.71
CA LYS A 200 -12.93 9.74 -25.89
C LYS A 200 -13.51 9.87 -24.49
N PRO A 201 -12.68 9.99 -23.43
CA PRO A 201 -13.19 10.23 -22.09
C PRO A 201 -13.87 11.61 -22.02
N THR A 202 -14.95 11.67 -21.29
CA THR A 202 -15.71 12.92 -21.10
C THR A 202 -15.24 13.62 -19.82
N GLY A 203 -14.95 14.95 -19.91
CA GLY A 203 -14.69 15.78 -18.73
C GLY A 203 -13.44 15.45 -17.95
N VAL A 204 -12.42 14.86 -18.55
CA VAL A 204 -11.20 14.44 -17.86
C VAL A 204 -10.06 15.38 -18.17
N ALA A 205 -9.39 15.82 -17.13
CA ALA A 205 -8.09 16.45 -17.23
C ALA A 205 -7.05 15.41 -17.66
N GLY A 206 -6.44 15.62 -18.81
CA GLY A 206 -5.30 14.85 -19.24
C GLY A 206 -5.61 13.57 -20.03
N SER A 207 -4.61 13.18 -20.76
CA SER A 207 -4.58 12.03 -21.68
C SER A 207 -4.33 10.68 -21.01
N ASN A 208 -4.04 10.69 -19.70
CA ASN A 208 -3.53 9.50 -19.00
C ASN A 208 -4.60 8.42 -18.74
N LEU A 209 -5.87 8.73 -18.90
CA LEU A 209 -6.99 7.81 -18.72
C LEU A 209 -7.46 7.16 -20.02
N ASP A 210 -6.60 7.01 -20.99
CA ASP A 210 -6.92 6.34 -22.25
C ASP A 210 -6.40 4.90 -22.28
N SER A 211 -5.88 4.39 -23.38
CA SER A 211 -5.24 3.07 -23.41
C SER A 211 -3.91 3.12 -22.68
N ILE A 212 -3.69 2.18 -21.75
CA ILE A 212 -2.60 2.25 -20.78
C ILE A 212 -1.83 0.94 -20.76
N GLY A 213 -2.06 0.06 -19.78
CA GLY A 213 -1.36 -1.21 -19.65
C GLY A 213 -1.53 -2.09 -20.88
N ILE A 214 -0.48 -2.82 -21.28
CA ILE A 214 -0.54 -3.70 -22.45
C ILE A 214 0.31 -4.95 -22.24
N ALA A 215 -0.18 -6.11 -22.68
CA ALA A 215 0.54 -7.37 -22.65
C ALA A 215 0.19 -8.22 -23.88
N ALA A 216 1.09 -9.11 -24.27
CA ALA A 216 0.87 -10.12 -25.30
C ALA A 216 0.92 -11.52 -24.69
N ASP A 217 -0.01 -12.38 -25.06
CA ASP A 217 0.06 -13.80 -24.71
C ASP A 217 0.97 -14.59 -25.69
N LYS A 218 1.24 -15.85 -25.35
CA LYS A 218 2.07 -16.74 -26.19
C LYS A 218 1.42 -17.05 -27.55
N GLY A 219 0.10 -16.86 -27.66
CA GLY A 219 -0.66 -17.06 -28.90
C GLY A 219 -0.71 -15.83 -29.81
N GLY A 220 -0.16 -14.72 -29.37
CA GLY A 220 -0.14 -13.45 -30.11
C GLY A 220 -1.39 -12.59 -29.92
N THR A 221 -2.26 -12.94 -28.98
CA THR A 221 -3.36 -12.09 -28.55
C THR A 221 -2.80 -10.91 -27.75
N ILE A 222 -3.24 -9.70 -28.06
CA ILE A 222 -2.84 -8.50 -27.34
C ILE A 222 -3.95 -8.13 -26.35
N PHE A 223 -3.55 -7.83 -25.14
CA PHE A 223 -4.44 -7.33 -24.08
C PHE A 223 -4.02 -5.92 -23.70
N PHE A 224 -4.98 -5.03 -23.53
CA PHE A 224 -4.69 -3.68 -23.08
C PHE A 224 -5.79 -3.14 -22.17
N GLY A 225 -5.40 -2.28 -21.25
CA GLY A 225 -6.31 -1.57 -20.36
C GLY A 225 -6.82 -0.30 -21.01
N LEU A 226 -8.11 -0.04 -20.92
CA LEU A 226 -8.71 1.23 -21.29
C LEU A 226 -9.30 1.86 -20.03
N GLY A 227 -8.74 3.00 -19.61
CA GLY A 227 -9.14 3.70 -18.40
C GLY A 227 -10.60 4.12 -18.39
N CYS A 228 -11.14 4.41 -17.22
CA CYS A 228 -12.52 4.83 -17.04
C CYS A 228 -12.84 6.13 -17.78
N ASP A 229 -14.09 6.48 -17.85
CA ASP A 229 -14.55 7.71 -18.54
C ASP A 229 -14.34 8.96 -17.67
N LYS A 230 -14.64 8.89 -16.38
CA LYS A 230 -14.48 10.00 -15.44
C LYS A 230 -13.92 9.46 -14.10
N TRP A 231 -12.70 9.79 -13.79
CA TRP A 231 -11.93 9.21 -12.69
C TRP A 231 -12.31 9.74 -11.28
N ASN A 232 -12.96 10.91 -11.20
CA ASN A 232 -13.37 11.57 -9.97
C ASN A 232 -14.89 11.53 -9.71
N GLU A 233 -15.66 10.94 -10.63
CA GLU A 233 -17.10 10.74 -10.51
C GLU A 233 -17.46 9.31 -10.92
N ALA A 234 -17.36 8.40 -9.98
CA ALA A 234 -17.51 6.97 -10.26
C ALA A 234 -18.78 6.62 -11.03
N TYR A 235 -19.93 7.13 -10.61
CA TYR A 235 -21.23 6.80 -11.23
C TYR A 235 -21.69 7.78 -12.32
N ARG A 236 -20.99 8.88 -12.53
CA ARG A 236 -21.37 9.92 -13.52
C ARG A 236 -22.84 10.33 -13.38
N VAL A 237 -23.25 10.69 -12.16
CA VAL A 237 -24.64 11.04 -11.89
C VAL A 237 -24.96 12.37 -12.55
N ASN A 238 -25.97 12.37 -13.42
CA ASN A 238 -26.49 13.59 -14.04
C ASN A 238 -27.26 14.41 -12.99
N PRO A 239 -26.83 15.63 -12.63
CA PRO A 239 -27.44 16.40 -11.56
C PRO A 239 -28.92 16.76 -11.84
N ALA A 240 -29.29 16.94 -13.11
CA ALA A 240 -30.64 17.31 -13.51
C ALA A 240 -31.64 16.16 -13.41
N THR A 241 -31.17 14.93 -13.61
CA THR A 241 -32.05 13.74 -13.66
C THR A 241 -31.87 12.79 -12.47
N GLY A 242 -30.75 12.92 -11.74
CA GLY A 242 -30.33 11.99 -10.67
C GLY A 242 -30.07 10.56 -11.17
N LYS A 243 -29.88 10.37 -12.48
CA LYS A 243 -29.56 9.09 -13.12
C LYS A 243 -28.08 8.99 -13.40
N SER A 244 -27.54 7.79 -13.32
CA SER A 244 -26.16 7.50 -13.73
C SER A 244 -26.06 7.44 -15.25
N ASP A 245 -25.06 8.11 -15.80
CA ASP A 245 -24.67 7.98 -17.22
C ASP A 245 -23.56 6.93 -17.41
N TYR A 246 -23.19 6.18 -16.36
CA TYR A 246 -22.23 5.08 -16.45
C TYR A 246 -22.80 3.95 -17.31
N ASN A 247 -21.99 3.47 -18.25
CA ASN A 247 -22.41 2.44 -19.20
C ASN A 247 -21.48 1.22 -19.16
N LEU A 248 -21.95 0.11 -18.60
CA LEU A 248 -21.24 -1.17 -18.55
C LEU A 248 -20.93 -1.78 -19.93
N GLN A 249 -21.64 -1.34 -20.98
CA GLN A 249 -21.38 -1.79 -22.35
C GLN A 249 -20.32 -0.93 -23.05
N SER A 250 -19.81 0.11 -22.39
CA SER A 250 -18.70 0.90 -22.90
C SER A 250 -17.41 0.07 -22.87
N GLU A 251 -16.53 0.35 -23.84
CA GLU A 251 -15.17 -0.21 -23.81
C GLU A 251 -14.32 0.47 -22.72
N ARG A 252 -14.74 1.60 -22.14
CA ARG A 252 -14.03 2.30 -21.09
C ARG A 252 -14.21 1.63 -19.73
N GLY A 253 -13.16 1.70 -18.91
CA GLY A 253 -13.13 1.00 -17.64
C GLY A 253 -13.04 -0.52 -17.79
N THR A 254 -12.26 -1.00 -18.77
CA THR A 254 -12.18 -2.41 -19.12
C THR A 254 -10.75 -2.85 -19.46
N ILE A 255 -10.52 -4.15 -19.41
CA ILE A 255 -9.41 -4.77 -20.14
C ILE A 255 -9.98 -5.35 -21.44
N LEU A 256 -9.38 -5.00 -22.57
CA LEU A 256 -9.73 -5.49 -23.88
C LEU A 256 -8.71 -6.50 -24.40
N ARG A 257 -9.17 -7.44 -25.20
CA ARG A 257 -8.29 -8.32 -25.99
C ARG A 257 -8.46 -8.07 -27.49
N ILE A 258 -7.37 -8.18 -28.23
CA ILE A 258 -7.30 -8.04 -29.67
C ILE A 258 -6.84 -9.36 -30.25
N SER A 259 -7.60 -9.93 -31.21
CA SER A 259 -7.21 -11.16 -31.90
C SER A 259 -5.84 -11.02 -32.62
N PRO A 260 -5.07 -12.12 -32.80
CA PRO A 260 -3.76 -12.07 -33.45
C PRO A 260 -3.77 -11.47 -34.87
N ASP A 261 -4.90 -11.56 -35.59
CA ASP A 261 -5.10 -10.97 -36.93
C ASP A 261 -5.63 -9.52 -36.89
N TRP A 262 -5.77 -8.94 -35.69
CA TRP A 262 -6.27 -7.61 -35.39
C TRP A 262 -7.70 -7.28 -35.82
N LYS A 263 -8.48 -8.29 -36.23
CA LYS A 263 -9.85 -8.08 -36.76
C LYS A 263 -10.91 -7.97 -35.67
N LYS A 264 -10.65 -8.59 -34.48
CA LYS A 264 -11.61 -8.62 -33.39
C LYS A 264 -11.02 -7.96 -32.17
N ARG A 265 -11.76 -7.01 -31.57
CA ARG A 265 -11.51 -6.41 -30.26
C ARG A 265 -12.74 -6.59 -29.39
N GLU A 266 -12.56 -7.02 -28.15
CA GLU A 266 -13.66 -7.22 -27.21
C GLU A 266 -13.21 -7.00 -25.77
N PRO A 267 -14.05 -6.42 -24.89
CA PRO A 267 -13.79 -6.35 -23.47
C PRO A 267 -13.88 -7.73 -22.83
N ILE A 268 -12.98 -8.01 -21.88
CA ILE A 268 -12.98 -9.26 -21.12
C ILE A 268 -13.46 -9.08 -19.68
N CYS A 269 -13.31 -7.90 -19.12
CA CYS A 269 -13.78 -7.54 -17.78
C CYS A 269 -14.15 -6.06 -17.74
N THR A 270 -14.84 -5.65 -16.68
CA THR A 270 -15.26 -4.26 -16.42
C THR A 270 -14.80 -3.82 -15.04
N GLY A 271 -15.09 -2.58 -14.67
CA GLY A 271 -14.80 -2.08 -13.33
C GLY A 271 -13.35 -1.66 -13.11
N MET A 272 -12.63 -1.32 -14.18
CA MET A 272 -11.27 -0.81 -14.14
C MET A 272 -11.29 0.71 -14.07
N ARG A 273 -10.49 1.28 -13.16
CA ARG A 273 -10.33 2.74 -13.08
C ARG A 273 -9.16 3.23 -13.93
N PHE A 274 -7.97 2.75 -13.60
CA PHE A 274 -6.73 3.15 -14.26
C PHE A 274 -5.79 1.94 -14.37
N PRO A 275 -6.06 0.99 -15.29
CA PRO A 275 -5.32 -0.26 -15.45
C PRO A 275 -3.93 -0.01 -16.05
N VAL A 276 -2.95 0.27 -15.17
CA VAL A 276 -1.65 0.84 -15.54
C VAL A 276 -0.73 -0.15 -16.22
N SER A 277 -0.64 -1.37 -15.70
CA SER A 277 0.26 -2.38 -16.24
C SER A 277 -0.40 -3.75 -16.28
N LEU A 278 -0.08 -4.51 -17.31
CA LEU A 278 -0.57 -5.86 -17.54
C LEU A 278 0.61 -6.82 -17.69
N ALA A 279 0.54 -7.97 -17.05
CA ALA A 279 1.56 -9.02 -17.21
C ALA A 279 0.96 -10.42 -17.09
N PHE A 280 1.49 -11.35 -17.86
CA PHE A 280 1.21 -12.77 -17.73
C PHE A 280 2.23 -13.44 -16.81
N ASN A 281 1.75 -14.25 -15.87
CA ASN A 281 2.64 -15.13 -15.12
C ASN A 281 3.07 -16.36 -15.96
N ALA A 282 3.95 -17.19 -15.41
CA ALA A 282 4.42 -18.40 -16.09
C ALA A 282 3.30 -19.40 -16.44
N ALA A 283 2.22 -19.41 -15.66
CA ALA A 283 1.05 -20.26 -15.89
C ALA A 283 0.12 -19.72 -17.01
N GLY A 284 0.36 -18.50 -17.49
CA GLY A 284 -0.49 -17.85 -18.50
C GLY A 284 -1.71 -17.13 -17.93
N ASP A 285 -1.75 -16.90 -16.64
CA ASP A 285 -2.80 -16.10 -16.01
C ASP A 285 -2.42 -14.60 -16.09
N LEU A 286 -3.39 -13.75 -16.44
CA LEU A 286 -3.20 -12.31 -16.62
C LEU A 286 -3.41 -11.56 -15.31
N PHE A 287 -2.48 -10.68 -15.00
CA PHE A 287 -2.57 -9.76 -13.87
C PHE A 287 -2.52 -8.30 -14.31
N CYS A 288 -3.14 -7.44 -13.52
CA CYS A 288 -3.19 -6.00 -13.74
C CYS A 288 -2.92 -5.25 -12.44
N THR A 289 -2.15 -4.15 -12.51
CA THR A 289 -2.16 -3.12 -11.48
C THR A 289 -3.21 -2.08 -11.84
N ASP A 290 -4.15 -1.81 -10.93
CA ASP A 290 -5.14 -0.75 -11.09
C ASP A 290 -4.96 0.33 -10.01
N GLN A 291 -5.07 1.59 -10.41
CA GLN A 291 -4.96 2.73 -9.49
C GLN A 291 -6.34 3.30 -9.18
N GLU A 292 -6.67 3.27 -7.89
CA GLU A 292 -7.95 3.79 -7.40
C GLU A 292 -7.94 5.31 -7.12
N GLY A 293 -6.77 5.93 -7.17
CA GLY A 293 -6.61 7.36 -6.89
C GLY A 293 -6.89 7.72 -5.44
N ALA A 294 -7.31 8.97 -5.17
CA ALA A 294 -7.44 9.46 -3.80
C ALA A 294 -8.66 10.33 -3.51
N THR A 295 -9.51 10.66 -4.48
CA THR A 295 -10.41 11.82 -4.37
C THR A 295 -11.88 11.59 -4.73
N TRP A 296 -12.29 10.40 -5.18
CA TRP A 296 -13.70 10.16 -5.50
C TRP A 296 -14.54 9.65 -4.32
N LEU A 297 -13.90 9.27 -3.20
CA LEU A 297 -14.56 9.00 -1.92
C LEU A 297 -14.10 9.97 -0.85
N PRO A 298 -14.97 10.33 0.11
CA PRO A 298 -14.55 11.02 1.33
C PRO A 298 -13.50 10.19 2.09
N ASN A 299 -12.43 10.83 2.57
CA ASN A 299 -11.33 10.20 3.33
C ASN A 299 -10.51 9.13 2.60
N GLY A 300 -10.62 9.05 1.31
CA GLY A 300 -9.81 8.16 0.49
C GLY A 300 -10.59 7.06 -0.19
N ASN A 301 -10.16 6.76 -1.39
CA ASN A 301 -10.71 5.73 -2.26
C ASN A 301 -10.38 4.32 -1.74
N PRO A 302 -10.82 3.26 -2.41
CA PRO A 302 -10.21 1.94 -2.27
C PRO A 302 -8.69 2.01 -2.47
N PHE A 303 -7.97 0.99 -2.01
CA PHE A 303 -6.52 0.95 -2.18
C PHE A 303 -6.15 0.65 -3.64
N ASP A 304 -4.95 1.05 -4.04
CA ASP A 304 -4.39 0.61 -5.32
C ASP A 304 -4.14 -0.90 -5.30
N GLU A 305 -4.40 -1.59 -6.41
CA GLU A 305 -4.64 -3.03 -6.43
C GLU A 305 -3.72 -3.81 -7.36
N LEU A 306 -3.52 -5.08 -7.04
CA LEU A 306 -3.12 -6.13 -7.97
C LEU A 306 -4.31 -7.06 -8.22
N LEU A 307 -4.71 -7.19 -9.45
CA LEU A 307 -5.89 -7.94 -9.89
C LEU A 307 -5.49 -9.15 -10.72
N HIS A 308 -6.02 -10.32 -10.40
CA HIS A 308 -6.03 -11.48 -11.30
C HIS A 308 -7.19 -11.33 -12.27
N ILE A 309 -6.91 -11.05 -13.53
CA ILE A 309 -7.94 -10.72 -14.51
C ILE A 309 -8.64 -11.98 -15.01
N GLN A 310 -9.94 -12.05 -14.78
CA GLN A 310 -10.81 -13.14 -15.18
C GLN A 310 -11.95 -12.63 -16.06
N PRO A 311 -12.31 -13.32 -17.14
CA PRO A 311 -13.41 -12.92 -18.00
C PRO A 311 -14.73 -12.77 -17.25
N GLY A 312 -15.50 -11.72 -17.58
CA GLY A 312 -16.82 -11.45 -17.05
C GLY A 312 -16.86 -10.93 -15.61
N ARG A 313 -15.71 -10.53 -15.03
CA ARG A 313 -15.64 -9.91 -13.70
C ARG A 313 -15.79 -8.40 -13.79
N HIS A 314 -16.21 -7.81 -12.66
CA HIS A 314 -16.24 -6.36 -12.43
C HIS A 314 -15.35 -6.04 -11.23
N TYR A 315 -14.33 -5.21 -11.40
CA TYR A 315 -13.27 -4.98 -10.40
C TYR A 315 -13.46 -3.73 -9.53
N GLY A 316 -14.69 -3.21 -9.44
CA GLY A 316 -15.06 -2.27 -8.37
C GLY A 316 -15.01 -0.78 -8.71
N PHE A 317 -14.67 -0.38 -9.94
CA PHE A 317 -14.84 1.02 -10.36
C PHE A 317 -15.84 1.19 -11.52
N PRO A 318 -17.00 1.83 -11.23
CA PRO A 318 -17.50 2.19 -9.90
C PRO A 318 -17.92 0.96 -9.12
N PRO A 319 -17.91 1.03 -7.77
CA PRO A 319 -18.44 -0.05 -6.95
C PRO A 319 -19.91 -0.33 -7.26
N ARG A 320 -20.34 -1.56 -7.00
CA ARG A 320 -21.77 -1.90 -7.14
C ARG A 320 -22.68 -0.95 -6.37
N HIS A 321 -23.81 -0.60 -6.96
CA HIS A 321 -24.76 0.29 -6.34
C HIS A 321 -26.17 -0.06 -6.82
N PRO A 322 -27.19 -0.26 -5.94
CA PRO A 322 -28.52 -0.71 -6.34
C PRO A 322 -29.25 0.24 -7.28
N LYS A 323 -29.01 1.56 -7.17
CA LYS A 323 -29.61 2.58 -7.99
C LYS A 323 -28.84 2.85 -9.28
N TYR A 324 -27.50 2.90 -9.20
CA TYR A 324 -26.67 3.37 -10.32
C TYR A 324 -26.05 2.23 -11.11
N LEU A 325 -25.80 1.07 -10.47
CA LEU A 325 -25.17 -0.07 -11.08
C LEU A 325 -25.81 -1.38 -10.57
N PRO A 326 -27.12 -1.58 -10.84
CA PRO A 326 -27.86 -2.73 -10.31
C PRO A 326 -27.35 -4.06 -10.91
N GLY A 327 -27.32 -5.10 -10.09
CA GLY A 327 -26.98 -6.47 -10.53
C GLY A 327 -25.49 -6.71 -10.78
N VAL A 328 -24.64 -5.76 -10.49
CA VAL A 328 -23.19 -5.92 -10.52
C VAL A 328 -22.70 -6.46 -9.17
N ILE A 329 -21.68 -7.31 -9.22
CA ILE A 329 -20.98 -7.85 -8.06
C ILE A 329 -19.50 -7.55 -8.22
N ASP A 330 -18.94 -6.86 -7.23
CA ASP A 330 -17.53 -6.51 -7.23
C ASP A 330 -16.67 -7.76 -7.01
N GLU A 331 -15.65 -7.96 -7.83
CA GLU A 331 -14.64 -8.99 -7.64
C GLU A 331 -13.54 -8.43 -6.73
N PRO A 332 -13.29 -9.06 -5.57
CA PRO A 332 -12.24 -8.60 -4.68
C PRO A 332 -10.85 -8.62 -5.34
N SER A 333 -10.02 -7.65 -5.00
CA SER A 333 -8.63 -7.60 -5.42
C SER A 333 -7.86 -8.84 -4.98
N THR A 334 -6.84 -9.21 -5.73
CA THR A 334 -5.88 -10.25 -5.33
C THR A 334 -5.00 -9.75 -4.21
N PHE A 335 -4.62 -8.46 -4.26
CA PHE A 335 -3.87 -7.78 -3.21
C PHE A 335 -4.12 -6.25 -3.23
N ASP A 336 -4.26 -5.66 -2.04
CA ASP A 336 -4.42 -4.23 -1.82
C ASP A 336 -3.11 -3.63 -1.31
N TYR A 337 -2.52 -2.64 -2.00
CA TYR A 337 -1.28 -1.97 -1.59
C TYR A 337 -1.59 -0.83 -0.62
N VAL A 338 -1.43 -1.12 0.66
CA VAL A 338 -1.66 -0.17 1.75
C VAL A 338 -0.36 0.47 2.23
N PRO A 339 -0.42 1.67 2.84
CA PRO A 339 -1.53 2.62 2.93
C PRO A 339 -1.74 3.39 1.63
N GLN A 340 -2.90 4.04 1.48
CA GLN A 340 -3.20 4.88 0.33
C GLN A 340 -2.30 6.14 0.32
N HIS A 341 -1.89 6.72 -0.72
CA HIS A 341 -1.96 6.42 -2.13
C HIS A 341 -0.58 5.92 -2.57
N GLN A 342 -0.51 4.82 -3.30
CA GLN A 342 0.76 4.21 -3.74
C GLN A 342 1.05 4.48 -5.21
N SER A 343 0.03 4.63 -6.05
CA SER A 343 0.10 4.64 -7.51
C SER A 343 0.86 3.43 -8.03
N THR A 344 0.28 2.25 -7.87
CA THR A 344 0.88 1.03 -8.43
C THR A 344 1.01 1.14 -9.95
N CYS A 345 2.23 0.96 -10.45
CA CYS A 345 2.57 1.08 -11.88
C CYS A 345 3.03 -0.25 -12.46
N GLY A 346 4.27 -0.32 -12.94
CA GLY A 346 4.80 -1.51 -13.60
C GLY A 346 4.62 -2.79 -12.77
N VAL A 347 4.13 -3.85 -13.39
CA VAL A 347 4.12 -5.20 -12.86
C VAL A 347 4.85 -6.14 -13.81
N HIS A 348 5.86 -6.84 -13.30
CA HIS A 348 6.61 -7.86 -14.05
C HIS A 348 6.79 -9.10 -13.18
N PHE A 349 6.66 -10.28 -13.77
CA PHE A 349 6.97 -11.51 -13.06
C PHE A 349 8.47 -11.79 -13.10
N ASN A 350 9.01 -12.18 -11.96
CA ASN A 350 10.44 -12.49 -11.81
C ASN A 350 10.77 -13.83 -12.45
N GLU A 351 10.75 -13.84 -13.75
CA GLU A 351 11.02 -14.99 -14.63
C GLU A 351 12.22 -14.69 -15.53
N PRO A 352 12.91 -15.71 -16.02
CA PRO A 352 13.97 -15.53 -17.00
C PRO A 352 13.49 -14.83 -18.27
N VAL A 353 14.24 -13.83 -18.72
CA VAL A 353 13.93 -13.04 -19.91
C VAL A 353 14.99 -13.27 -21.01
N ALA A 354 14.60 -13.06 -22.26
CA ALA A 354 15.46 -13.15 -23.44
C ALA A 354 16.32 -14.43 -23.52
N GLY A 355 15.72 -15.59 -23.20
CA GLY A 355 16.41 -16.89 -23.24
C GLY A 355 17.40 -17.16 -22.11
N SER A 356 17.55 -16.24 -21.16
CA SER A 356 18.35 -16.44 -19.94
C SER A 356 17.74 -17.55 -19.06
N LYS A 357 18.51 -18.00 -18.05
CA LYS A 357 18.01 -18.84 -16.95
C LYS A 357 18.00 -18.11 -15.62
N LYS A 358 18.54 -16.88 -15.58
CA LYS A 358 18.71 -16.09 -14.38
C LYS A 358 17.43 -15.32 -14.04
N ILE A 359 17.23 -15.10 -12.76
CA ILE A 359 16.18 -14.27 -12.19
C ILE A 359 16.79 -13.22 -11.26
N PHE A 360 16.04 -12.20 -10.91
CA PHE A 360 16.43 -11.21 -9.91
C PHE A 360 16.34 -11.78 -8.50
N GLY A 361 17.38 -11.60 -7.70
CA GLY A 361 17.42 -12.06 -6.30
C GLY A 361 17.63 -13.57 -6.12
N PRO A 362 17.35 -14.11 -4.93
CA PRO A 362 17.51 -15.54 -4.63
C PRO A 362 16.49 -16.39 -5.41
N GLU A 363 16.84 -17.66 -5.68
CA GLU A 363 16.04 -18.56 -6.53
C GLU A 363 14.58 -18.74 -6.04
N TRP A 364 14.33 -18.64 -4.75
CA TRP A 364 12.98 -18.76 -4.20
C TRP A 364 12.07 -17.53 -4.47
N TRP A 365 12.62 -16.47 -5.10
CA TRP A 365 11.85 -15.33 -5.63
C TRP A 365 11.32 -15.58 -7.05
N ARG A 366 11.63 -16.72 -7.67
CA ARG A 366 11.14 -17.07 -9.00
C ARG A 366 9.63 -17.05 -9.04
N GLY A 367 9.07 -16.42 -10.07
CA GLY A 367 7.63 -16.29 -10.30
C GLY A 367 6.92 -15.25 -9.43
N ASP A 368 7.62 -14.60 -8.50
CA ASP A 368 7.03 -13.51 -7.72
C ASP A 368 6.80 -12.28 -8.61
N ALA A 369 5.72 -11.53 -8.39
CA ALA A 369 5.48 -10.28 -9.08
C ALA A 369 6.34 -9.16 -8.46
N ILE A 370 7.07 -8.44 -9.29
CA ILE A 370 7.75 -7.20 -8.93
C ILE A 370 6.83 -6.05 -9.33
N VAL A 371 6.42 -5.24 -8.34
CA VAL A 371 5.47 -4.16 -8.53
C VAL A 371 6.08 -2.84 -8.12
N SER A 372 5.96 -1.84 -8.99
CA SER A 372 6.43 -0.47 -8.75
C SER A 372 5.33 0.40 -8.16
N GLY A 373 5.66 1.25 -7.19
CA GLY A 373 4.78 2.27 -6.62
C GLY A 373 5.33 3.67 -6.90
N GLU A 374 4.68 4.37 -7.79
CA GLU A 374 5.15 5.65 -8.31
C GLU A 374 5.16 6.73 -7.25
N SER A 375 4.00 7.06 -6.69
CA SER A 375 3.79 8.26 -5.87
C SER A 375 4.58 8.27 -4.55
N ARG A 376 5.08 7.12 -4.10
CA ARG A 376 5.79 6.99 -2.84
C ARG A 376 7.16 6.32 -2.99
N GLY A 377 7.62 6.11 -4.22
CA GLY A 377 8.95 5.56 -4.51
C GLY A 377 9.16 4.18 -3.89
N LYS A 378 8.48 3.16 -4.39
CA LYS A 378 8.52 1.81 -3.78
C LYS A 378 8.68 0.71 -4.82
N ILE A 379 9.31 -0.38 -4.40
CA ILE A 379 9.33 -1.64 -5.14
C ILE A 379 8.92 -2.75 -4.19
N TRP A 380 7.86 -3.45 -4.52
CA TRP A 380 7.39 -4.63 -3.80
C TRP A 380 7.71 -5.90 -4.56
N ARG A 381 7.96 -6.95 -3.80
CA ARG A 381 7.93 -8.32 -4.24
C ARG A 381 6.64 -8.96 -3.71
N THR A 382 5.74 -9.30 -4.59
CA THR A 382 4.46 -9.92 -4.27
C THR A 382 4.47 -11.38 -4.70
N LYS A 383 4.51 -12.28 -3.72
CA LYS A 383 4.41 -13.71 -3.95
C LYS A 383 2.96 -14.10 -4.14
N LEU A 384 2.69 -14.80 -5.23
CA LEU A 384 1.37 -15.28 -5.62
C LEU A 384 1.34 -16.81 -5.54
N VAL A 385 0.46 -17.35 -4.73
CA VAL A 385 0.27 -18.80 -4.63
C VAL A 385 -1.09 -19.19 -5.16
N LYS A 386 -1.11 -20.03 -6.20
CA LYS A 386 -2.35 -20.55 -6.80
C LYS A 386 -2.93 -21.65 -5.92
N THR A 387 -4.17 -21.48 -5.49
CA THR A 387 -4.98 -22.48 -4.80
C THR A 387 -6.08 -23.00 -5.73
N ALA A 388 -6.89 -23.94 -5.27
CA ALA A 388 -8.03 -24.45 -6.01
C ALA A 388 -9.09 -23.37 -6.29
N ALA A 389 -9.13 -22.31 -5.48
CA ALA A 389 -10.12 -21.24 -5.56
C ALA A 389 -9.62 -19.94 -6.21
N GLY A 390 -8.33 -19.84 -6.53
CA GLY A 390 -7.70 -18.64 -7.08
C GLY A 390 -6.34 -18.36 -6.46
N TYR A 391 -5.88 -17.11 -6.55
CA TYR A 391 -4.58 -16.71 -6.01
C TYR A 391 -4.69 -16.10 -4.62
N VAL A 392 -3.77 -16.48 -3.74
CA VAL A 392 -3.49 -15.78 -2.47
C VAL A 392 -2.18 -15.04 -2.65
N ALA A 393 -2.10 -13.80 -2.17
CA ALA A 393 -0.94 -12.95 -2.29
C ALA A 393 -0.33 -12.58 -0.94
N LYS A 394 1.01 -12.48 -0.89
CA LYS A 394 1.79 -11.91 0.20
C LYS A 394 2.81 -10.95 -0.39
N THR A 395 2.88 -9.73 0.14
CA THR A 395 3.77 -8.70 -0.36
C THR A 395 4.82 -8.34 0.69
N ASP A 396 6.06 -8.20 0.23
CA ASP A 396 7.17 -7.66 1.00
C ASP A 396 7.73 -6.43 0.27
N LEU A 397 7.88 -5.30 0.97
CA LEU A 397 8.56 -4.13 0.43
C LEU A 397 10.06 -4.40 0.43
N ILE A 398 10.69 -4.34 -0.75
CA ILE A 398 12.13 -4.65 -0.91
C ILE A 398 13.01 -3.42 -1.11
N ALA A 399 12.44 -2.30 -1.59
CA ALA A 399 13.18 -1.05 -1.76
C ALA A 399 12.29 0.19 -1.57
N CYS A 400 12.90 1.24 -1.02
CA CYS A 400 12.38 2.61 -1.04
C CYS A 400 13.27 3.47 -1.93
N LEU A 401 12.64 4.34 -2.72
CA LEU A 401 13.34 5.22 -3.66
C LEU A 401 13.01 6.69 -3.37
N SER A 402 14.00 7.55 -3.56
CA SER A 402 13.83 9.00 -3.50
C SER A 402 13.44 9.59 -4.86
N MET A 403 12.75 8.81 -5.69
CA MET A 403 12.23 9.19 -7.02
C MET A 403 10.91 8.47 -7.28
N LEU A 404 10.12 9.00 -8.21
CA LEU A 404 8.86 8.39 -8.64
C LEU A 404 9.14 7.11 -9.43
N THR A 405 8.80 5.95 -8.89
CA THR A 405 9.16 4.64 -9.45
C THR A 405 8.09 4.12 -10.39
N ILE A 406 8.33 4.16 -11.70
CA ILE A 406 7.34 3.81 -12.72
C ILE A 406 7.41 2.34 -13.10
N ASP A 407 8.60 1.83 -13.39
CA ASP A 407 8.78 0.49 -13.93
C ASP A 407 10.00 -0.20 -13.33
N ALA A 408 9.96 -1.53 -13.19
CA ALA A 408 11.05 -2.32 -12.63
C ALA A 408 11.08 -3.70 -13.29
N VAL A 409 12.02 -3.91 -14.20
CA VAL A 409 12.06 -5.04 -15.14
C VAL A 409 13.20 -5.98 -14.82
N PRO A 410 12.96 -7.30 -14.63
CA PRO A 410 14.05 -8.28 -14.58
C PRO A 410 14.89 -8.29 -15.86
N THR A 411 16.21 -8.42 -15.72
CA THR A 411 17.14 -8.40 -16.84
C THR A 411 17.63 -9.81 -17.21
N PRO A 412 18.16 -10.02 -18.42
CA PRO A 412 18.78 -11.28 -18.78
C PRO A 412 19.97 -11.69 -17.90
N GLN A 413 20.61 -10.71 -17.26
CA GLN A 413 21.73 -10.92 -16.33
C GLN A 413 21.28 -11.37 -14.96
N GLY A 414 19.97 -11.25 -14.62
CA GLY A 414 19.40 -11.57 -13.31
C GLY A 414 19.40 -10.37 -12.36
N ASP A 415 19.54 -9.16 -12.89
CA ASP A 415 19.39 -7.91 -12.16
C ASP A 415 17.96 -7.38 -12.32
N LEU A 416 17.66 -6.27 -11.63
CA LEU A 416 16.46 -5.49 -11.82
C LEU A 416 16.83 -4.11 -12.38
N LEU A 417 16.27 -3.75 -13.52
CA LEU A 417 16.41 -2.42 -14.10
C LEU A 417 15.18 -1.58 -13.75
N VAL A 418 15.40 -0.43 -13.11
CA VAL A 418 14.34 0.41 -12.54
C VAL A 418 14.30 1.75 -13.25
N ALA A 419 13.12 2.14 -13.74
CA ALA A 419 12.85 3.45 -14.32
C ALA A 419 12.17 4.36 -13.30
N CYS A 420 12.76 5.55 -13.10
CA CYS A 420 12.28 6.56 -12.18
C CYS A 420 12.04 7.88 -12.90
N HIS A 421 10.90 8.50 -12.62
CA HIS A 421 10.60 9.86 -13.03
C HIS A 421 11.17 10.89 -12.06
N SER A 422 11.47 12.05 -12.57
CA SER A 422 11.59 13.29 -11.81
C SER A 422 10.39 14.16 -12.14
N GLY A 423 9.85 14.89 -11.17
CA GLY A 423 8.53 15.52 -11.18
C GLY A 423 8.08 16.37 -12.37
N LYS A 424 8.82 16.42 -13.51
CA LYS A 424 8.37 17.15 -14.72
C LYS A 424 8.62 16.33 -15.97
N PRO A 425 7.63 16.21 -16.84
CA PRO A 425 6.30 16.84 -16.89
C PRO A 425 5.24 16.16 -15.99
N ASP A 426 5.65 15.25 -15.13
CA ASP A 426 4.82 14.46 -14.25
C ASP A 426 4.15 15.30 -13.14
N TRP A 427 3.36 14.65 -12.26
CA TRP A 427 2.45 15.20 -11.24
C TRP A 427 3.00 16.30 -10.32
N GLY A 428 4.26 16.73 -10.50
CA GLY A 428 4.90 17.84 -9.77
C GLY A 428 5.27 17.51 -8.33
N THR A 429 5.21 16.26 -7.93
CA THR A 429 5.48 15.79 -6.56
C THR A 429 6.86 15.17 -6.39
N GLY A 430 7.54 14.81 -7.48
CA GLY A 430 8.87 14.24 -7.47
C GLY A 430 10.01 15.26 -7.44
N PRO A 431 11.27 14.81 -7.36
CA PRO A 431 12.42 15.70 -7.39
C PRO A 431 12.51 16.44 -8.73
N SER A 432 13.18 17.60 -8.72
CA SER A 432 13.46 18.33 -9.94
C SER A 432 14.57 17.66 -10.75
N GLY A 433 14.52 17.75 -12.07
CA GLY A 433 15.57 17.24 -12.95
C GLY A 433 15.03 16.30 -14.04
N LYS A 434 15.91 15.46 -14.56
CA LYS A 434 15.56 14.39 -15.51
C LYS A 434 15.30 13.08 -14.79
N GLY A 435 14.54 12.20 -15.42
CA GLY A 435 14.37 10.83 -14.96
C GLY A 435 15.71 10.07 -14.89
N LYS A 436 15.72 9.02 -14.10
CA LYS A 436 16.90 8.18 -13.88
C LYS A 436 16.58 6.72 -14.06
N LEU A 437 17.60 5.96 -14.42
CA LEU A 437 17.57 4.51 -14.46
C LEU A 437 18.55 3.96 -13.44
N PHE A 438 18.14 2.91 -12.71
CA PHE A 438 19.00 2.22 -11.75
C PHE A 438 19.03 0.73 -12.05
N ARG A 439 20.23 0.13 -11.90
CA ARG A 439 20.41 -1.32 -11.92
C ARG A 439 20.62 -1.79 -10.49
N ILE A 440 19.78 -2.72 -10.05
CA ILE A 440 19.86 -3.39 -8.75
C ILE A 440 20.32 -4.82 -8.99
N SER A 441 21.47 -5.19 -8.45
CA SER A 441 22.10 -6.50 -8.66
C SER A 441 22.19 -7.26 -7.35
N TYR A 442 21.86 -8.57 -7.37
CA TYR A 442 22.06 -9.47 -6.24
C TYR A 442 23.48 -9.98 -6.23
N THR A 443 24.37 -9.28 -5.52
CA THR A 443 25.81 -9.50 -5.56
C THR A 443 26.36 -10.30 -4.40
N ASP A 444 25.77 -10.18 -3.20
CA ASP A 444 26.16 -10.98 -2.06
C ASP A 444 25.16 -12.13 -1.85
N VAL A 445 25.42 -13.22 -2.56
CA VAL A 445 24.57 -14.41 -2.52
C VAL A 445 24.69 -15.23 -1.21
N VAL A 446 25.61 -14.85 -0.31
CA VAL A 446 25.76 -15.51 1.01
C VAL A 446 25.01 -14.80 2.11
N ALA A 447 24.62 -13.55 1.93
CA ALA A 447 23.79 -12.80 2.87
C ALA A 447 22.42 -13.48 3.06
N ALA A 448 22.03 -13.68 4.33
CA ALA A 448 20.78 -14.34 4.67
C ALA A 448 19.59 -13.44 4.34
N GLN A 449 18.61 -13.97 3.60
CA GLN A 449 17.41 -13.26 3.21
C GLN A 449 16.25 -13.53 4.17
N PRO A 450 15.50 -12.49 4.61
CA PRO A 450 14.28 -12.71 5.37
C PRO A 450 13.20 -13.34 4.48
N VAL A 451 12.69 -14.49 4.92
CA VAL A 451 11.63 -15.24 4.22
C VAL A 451 10.26 -14.87 4.78
N LEU A 452 10.16 -14.84 6.12
CA LEU A 452 8.89 -14.62 6.84
C LEU A 452 9.15 -13.74 8.06
N ALA A 453 8.22 -12.83 8.33
CA ALA A 453 8.11 -12.14 9.62
C ALA A 453 6.67 -12.31 10.11
N PHE A 454 6.49 -12.82 11.34
CA PHE A 454 5.17 -13.13 11.88
C PHE A 454 5.14 -13.06 13.40
N ALA A 455 3.97 -12.82 13.97
CA ALA A 455 3.75 -12.92 15.40
C ALA A 455 3.65 -14.40 15.82
N ALA A 456 4.55 -14.85 16.67
CA ALA A 456 4.54 -16.19 17.25
C ALA A 456 3.81 -16.24 18.60
N GLY A 457 3.43 -15.08 19.11
CA GLY A 457 2.68 -14.88 20.36
C GLY A 457 2.34 -13.40 20.55
N PRO A 458 1.53 -13.07 21.55
CA PRO A 458 1.12 -11.67 21.82
C PRO A 458 2.27 -10.68 22.07
N ALA A 459 3.46 -11.18 22.39
CA ALA A 459 4.64 -10.37 22.72
C ALA A 459 5.90 -10.86 21.99
N GLU A 460 5.76 -11.66 20.94
CA GLU A 460 6.89 -12.25 20.24
C GLU A 460 6.69 -12.21 18.73
N ILE A 461 7.66 -11.62 18.03
CA ILE A 461 7.76 -11.67 16.57
C ILE A 461 8.98 -12.52 16.21
N ARG A 462 8.82 -13.37 15.21
CA ARG A 462 9.88 -14.17 14.62
C ARG A 462 10.13 -13.72 13.18
N VAL A 463 11.41 -13.62 12.83
CA VAL A 463 11.86 -13.40 11.46
C VAL A 463 12.69 -14.61 11.05
N VAL A 464 12.21 -15.34 10.06
CA VAL A 464 12.84 -16.56 9.55
C VAL A 464 13.65 -16.23 8.31
N PHE A 465 14.84 -16.77 8.22
CA PHE A 465 15.78 -16.56 7.11
C PHE A 465 15.99 -17.83 6.30
N ASP A 466 16.32 -17.67 5.04
CA ASP A 466 16.53 -18.77 4.08
C ASP A 466 17.80 -19.59 4.38
N ARG A 467 18.72 -19.03 5.17
CA ARG A 467 20.02 -19.67 5.54
C ARG A 467 20.47 -19.25 6.92
N PRO A 468 21.52 -19.90 7.47
CA PRO A 468 22.02 -19.55 8.78
C PRO A 468 22.48 -18.11 8.90
N LEU A 469 22.18 -17.50 10.04
CA LEU A 469 22.58 -16.17 10.41
C LEU A 469 24.05 -16.16 10.89
N TYR A 470 24.70 -15.02 10.76
CA TYR A 470 26.04 -14.77 11.30
C TYR A 470 26.01 -14.50 12.81
N ALA A 471 24.85 -14.24 13.37
CA ALA A 471 24.67 -13.94 14.77
C ALA A 471 24.70 -15.20 15.64
N SER A 472 25.40 -15.13 16.77
CA SER A 472 25.39 -16.20 17.78
C SER A 472 24.07 -16.17 18.56
N PRO A 473 23.47 -17.34 18.89
CA PRO A 473 22.30 -17.43 19.77
C PRO A 473 22.53 -16.83 21.17
N VAL A 474 23.79 -16.73 21.61
CA VAL A 474 24.19 -16.19 22.93
C VAL A 474 24.17 -14.65 22.93
N LEU A 475 24.30 -13.99 21.75
CA LEU A 475 24.34 -12.55 21.67
C LEU A 475 22.92 -11.97 21.80
N ASN A 476 22.84 -10.86 22.52
CA ASN A 476 21.59 -10.12 22.71
C ASN A 476 21.63 -8.79 21.92
N PHE A 477 20.75 -8.67 20.96
CA PHE A 477 20.64 -7.52 20.05
C PHE A 477 19.56 -6.50 20.48
N THR A 478 19.07 -6.57 21.71
CA THR A 478 17.94 -5.76 22.21
C THR A 478 18.08 -4.27 21.90
N LYS A 479 19.28 -3.69 22.07
CA LYS A 479 19.53 -2.26 21.84
C LYS A 479 19.69 -1.88 20.35
N GLN A 480 19.84 -2.88 19.48
CA GLN A 480 20.05 -2.67 18.04
C GLN A 480 18.77 -2.87 17.22
N CYS A 481 17.74 -3.43 17.86
CA CYS A 481 16.46 -3.65 17.24
C CYS A 481 15.46 -2.56 17.65
N ALA A 482 14.60 -2.17 16.73
CA ALA A 482 13.48 -1.29 17.01
C ALA A 482 12.18 -1.91 16.47
N VAL A 483 11.07 -1.68 17.20
CA VAL A 483 9.74 -2.08 16.77
C VAL A 483 8.82 -0.88 16.87
N ALA A 484 8.20 -0.52 15.78
CA ALA A 484 7.11 0.44 15.71
C ALA A 484 5.80 -0.30 15.40
N MET A 485 4.71 0.09 16.05
CA MET A 485 3.40 -0.47 15.77
C MET A 485 2.37 0.62 15.48
N GLY A 486 1.41 0.31 14.63
CA GLY A 486 0.34 1.23 14.27
C GLY A 486 -0.34 0.81 12.96
N ARG A 487 -1.51 1.37 12.72
CA ARG A 487 -2.36 1.03 11.56
C ARG A 487 -1.64 1.21 10.23
N TYR A 488 -0.89 2.30 10.09
CA TYR A 488 -0.20 2.67 8.85
C TYR A 488 1.33 2.57 8.94
N VAL A 489 1.83 1.85 9.94
CA VAL A 489 3.25 1.53 10.00
C VAL A 489 3.59 0.60 8.83
N SER A 490 4.70 0.88 8.15
CA SER A 490 5.21 0.05 7.06
C SER A 490 6.71 -0.22 7.22
N ALA A 491 7.19 -1.29 6.62
CA ALA A 491 8.62 -1.49 6.48
C ALA A 491 9.23 -0.31 5.70
N GLY A 492 10.41 0.14 6.07
CA GLY A 492 11.14 1.19 5.37
C GLY A 492 10.50 2.58 5.37
N GLU A 493 9.41 2.84 6.14
CA GLU A 493 8.72 4.14 6.13
C GLU A 493 9.64 5.32 6.48
N ARG A 494 10.73 5.07 7.21
CA ARG A 494 11.76 6.06 7.54
C ARG A 494 12.56 6.56 6.32
N PHE A 495 12.57 5.81 5.23
CA PHE A 495 13.23 6.16 3.96
C PHE A 495 12.28 6.77 2.94
N GLU A 496 11.00 6.83 3.25
CA GLU A 496 9.97 7.36 2.36
C GLU A 496 10.06 8.89 2.31
N SER A 497 10.72 9.41 1.29
CA SER A 497 10.95 10.84 1.09
C SER A 497 9.81 11.53 0.35
N PHE A 498 9.01 10.75 -0.43
CA PHE A 498 7.86 11.29 -1.15
C PHE A 498 6.55 10.98 -0.47
N ARG A 499 5.70 11.97 -0.42
CA ARG A 499 4.35 11.85 0.10
C ARG A 499 3.45 12.79 -0.68
N PRO A 500 2.63 12.25 -1.59
CA PRO A 500 1.76 13.09 -2.38
C PRO A 500 0.84 13.91 -1.49
N GLY A 501 0.49 15.11 -1.95
CA GLY A 501 -0.25 16.12 -1.17
C GLY A 501 -1.74 15.80 -0.93
N TYR A 502 -2.18 14.56 -1.19
CA TYR A 502 -3.55 14.13 -0.93
C TYR A 502 -3.89 14.14 0.55
N GLN A 503 -5.10 14.54 0.87
CA GLN A 503 -5.54 14.60 2.26
C GLN A 503 -5.47 13.27 2.97
N VAL A 504 -5.84 12.19 2.29
CA VAL A 504 -5.75 10.84 2.83
C VAL A 504 -4.31 10.48 3.25
N VAL A 505 -3.32 10.89 2.48
CA VAL A 505 -1.90 10.66 2.81
C VAL A 505 -1.49 11.50 4.02
N LYS A 506 -1.92 12.76 4.10
CA LYS A 506 -1.69 13.63 5.26
C LYS A 506 -2.31 13.03 6.53
N ASN A 507 -3.54 12.54 6.47
CA ASN A 507 -4.21 11.89 7.60
C ASN A 507 -3.45 10.63 8.05
N GLN A 508 -2.97 9.80 7.13
CA GLN A 508 -2.17 8.62 7.46
C GLN A 508 -0.85 8.95 8.15
N GLN A 509 -0.25 10.10 7.82
CA GLN A 509 0.99 10.57 8.46
C GLN A 509 0.77 10.98 9.91
N THR A 510 -0.38 11.53 10.25
CA THR A 510 -0.74 11.98 11.60
C THR A 510 -1.29 10.87 12.48
N MET A 511 -1.65 9.70 11.91
CA MET A 511 -2.12 8.57 12.71
C MET A 511 -1.05 8.10 13.71
N PRO A 512 -1.45 7.77 14.95
CA PRO A 512 -0.52 7.41 16.00
C PRO A 512 0.37 6.21 15.65
N ARG A 513 1.66 6.35 15.91
CA ARG A 513 2.66 5.29 15.91
C ARG A 513 3.21 5.13 17.30
N PHE A 514 3.39 3.90 17.72
CA PHE A 514 3.85 3.59 19.08
C PHE A 514 5.16 2.81 19.00
N ALA A 515 6.14 3.23 19.77
CA ALA A 515 7.32 2.41 19.99
C ALA A 515 6.94 1.25 20.92
N SER A 516 7.22 0.03 20.51
CA SER A 516 7.10 -1.15 21.37
C SER A 516 8.47 -1.47 21.93
N PRO A 517 8.67 -1.33 23.27
CA PRO A 517 9.96 -1.62 23.88
C PRO A 517 10.40 -3.06 23.61
N VAL A 518 11.59 -3.24 23.06
CA VAL A 518 12.21 -4.55 22.84
C VAL A 518 12.79 -5.05 24.15
N LEU A 519 12.28 -6.17 24.63
CA LEU A 519 12.71 -6.81 25.88
C LEU A 519 13.91 -7.72 25.66
N SER A 520 13.94 -8.41 24.53
CA SER A 520 15.08 -9.22 24.09
C SER A 520 15.05 -9.44 22.59
N ALA A 521 16.21 -9.53 21.97
CA ALA A 521 16.34 -9.88 20.57
C ALA A 521 17.55 -10.80 20.40
N ARG A 522 17.33 -12.01 19.86
CA ARG A 522 18.35 -13.04 19.74
C ARG A 522 18.04 -14.01 18.61
N THR A 523 19.05 -14.75 18.19
CA THR A 523 18.91 -15.88 17.26
C THR A 523 18.45 -17.13 18.04
N GLU A 524 17.58 -17.94 17.46
CA GLU A 524 17.20 -19.26 17.98
C GLU A 524 18.31 -20.31 17.74
N ALA A 525 18.15 -21.48 18.34
CA ALA A 525 19.10 -22.58 18.24
C ALA A 525 19.25 -23.14 16.80
N ASP A 526 18.24 -22.95 15.95
CA ASP A 526 18.29 -23.32 14.52
C ASP A 526 19.24 -22.42 13.71
N ASN A 527 19.71 -21.34 14.30
CA ASN A 527 20.52 -20.29 13.69
C ASN A 527 19.92 -19.67 12.41
N ARG A 528 18.62 -19.81 12.18
CA ARG A 528 17.88 -19.26 11.02
C ARG A 528 16.69 -18.41 11.42
N THR A 529 16.30 -18.46 12.68
CA THR A 529 15.17 -17.71 13.23
C THR A 529 15.67 -16.64 14.18
N PHE A 530 15.34 -15.40 13.91
CA PHE A 530 15.60 -14.27 14.80
C PHE A 530 14.32 -13.92 15.56
N VAL A 531 14.42 -13.86 16.88
CA VAL A 531 13.29 -13.66 17.78
C VAL A 531 13.39 -12.31 18.46
N VAL A 532 12.34 -11.52 18.32
CA VAL A 532 12.17 -10.23 19.00
C VAL A 532 11.02 -10.35 19.98
N ARG A 533 11.31 -10.24 21.27
CA ARG A 533 10.29 -10.13 22.32
C ARG A 533 10.09 -8.67 22.69
N MET A 534 8.84 -8.28 22.81
CA MET A 534 8.45 -6.89 23.04
C MET A 534 7.38 -6.78 24.13
N ASN A 535 7.12 -5.57 24.58
CA ASN A 535 6.08 -5.30 25.56
C ASN A 535 4.73 -5.08 24.86
N GLY A 536 3.87 -6.08 24.88
CA GLY A 536 2.56 -6.05 24.21
C GLY A 536 2.66 -6.44 22.72
N GLY A 537 1.54 -6.42 21.97
CA GLY A 537 1.53 -6.68 20.54
C GLY A 537 0.45 -7.63 20.02
N ALA A 538 -0.69 -7.74 20.72
CA ALA A 538 -1.81 -8.55 20.24
C ALA A 538 -2.78 -7.79 19.33
N GLU A 539 -2.58 -6.51 19.11
CA GLU A 539 -3.48 -5.71 18.25
C GLU A 539 -3.25 -6.02 16.78
N ALA A 540 -4.33 -6.15 16.03
CA ALA A 540 -4.29 -6.37 14.58
C ALA A 540 -3.95 -5.07 13.85
N VAL A 541 -2.69 -4.67 13.99
CA VAL A 541 -2.02 -3.57 13.29
C VAL A 541 -0.69 -4.04 12.73
N ASN A 542 -0.06 -3.20 11.98
CA ASN A 542 1.28 -3.44 11.45
C ASN A 542 2.36 -3.27 12.53
N TYR A 543 3.38 -4.11 12.48
CA TYR A 543 4.58 -4.06 13.30
C TYR A 543 5.79 -3.94 12.37
N GLY A 544 6.36 -2.75 12.26
CA GLY A 544 7.58 -2.48 11.51
C GLY A 544 8.79 -2.76 12.40
N LEU A 545 9.64 -3.69 11.98
CA LEU A 545 10.88 -4.04 12.68
C LEU A 545 12.07 -3.49 11.90
N THR A 546 12.98 -2.84 12.61
CA THR A 546 14.33 -2.54 12.11
C THR A 546 15.29 -3.49 12.81
N LEU A 547 16.02 -4.27 12.03
CA LEU A 547 16.98 -5.28 12.49
C LEU A 547 18.39 -4.94 12.02
N PRO A 548 19.44 -5.17 12.83
CA PRO A 548 20.82 -4.89 12.41
C PRO A 548 21.22 -5.81 11.25
N GLY A 549 21.76 -5.23 10.17
CA GLY A 549 22.19 -5.98 8.99
C GLY A 549 23.29 -7.01 9.28
N SER A 550 24.07 -6.78 10.32
CA SER A 550 25.16 -7.67 10.75
C SER A 550 24.69 -9.09 11.09
N ILE A 551 23.44 -9.30 11.48
CA ILE A 551 22.89 -10.65 11.74
C ILE A 551 22.78 -11.48 10.44
N ALA A 552 22.60 -10.83 9.31
CA ALA A 552 22.48 -11.45 7.99
C ALA A 552 23.76 -11.33 7.14
N GLY A 553 24.84 -10.80 7.70
CA GLY A 553 26.11 -10.57 6.99
C GLY A 553 26.19 -9.24 6.26
N GLY A 554 25.16 -8.38 6.36
CA GLY A 554 25.13 -7.05 5.74
C GLY A 554 25.63 -5.95 6.67
N THR A 555 25.86 -4.76 6.10
CA THR A 555 26.25 -3.55 6.85
C THR A 555 25.06 -2.59 7.08
N THR A 556 23.99 -2.73 6.31
CA THR A 556 22.80 -1.88 6.36
C THR A 556 21.69 -2.59 7.10
N ASP A 557 21.02 -1.88 8.00
CA ASP A 557 19.86 -2.40 8.72
C ASP A 557 18.75 -2.87 7.76
N MET A 558 18.09 -3.94 8.15
CA MET A 558 16.94 -4.49 7.44
C MET A 558 15.65 -3.97 8.05
N ASP A 559 14.68 -3.63 7.21
CA ASP A 559 13.33 -3.31 7.66
C ASP A 559 12.34 -4.37 7.15
N VAL A 560 11.65 -5.01 8.08
CA VAL A 560 10.64 -6.04 7.79
C VAL A 560 9.31 -5.69 8.45
N LEU A 561 8.22 -6.22 7.90
CA LEU A 561 6.87 -6.01 8.42
C LEU A 561 6.29 -7.32 8.92
N ALA A 562 5.75 -7.31 10.13
CA ALA A 562 4.92 -8.37 10.68
C ALA A 562 3.53 -7.84 11.04
N ASP A 563 2.56 -8.72 11.13
CA ASP A 563 1.20 -8.43 11.55
C ASP A 563 0.64 -9.59 12.42
N GLN A 564 -0.65 -9.56 12.69
CA GLN A 564 -1.36 -10.58 13.47
C GLN A 564 -2.10 -11.58 12.57
N THR A 565 -1.68 -11.77 11.32
CA THR A 565 -2.30 -12.73 10.39
C THR A 565 -1.68 -14.12 10.50
N GLY A 566 -2.44 -15.12 10.06
CA GLY A 566 -2.05 -16.52 10.03
C GLY A 566 -2.82 -17.42 10.99
N VAL A 567 -2.38 -18.66 11.09
CA VAL A 567 -2.95 -19.70 11.93
C VAL A 567 -1.90 -20.30 12.86
N THR A 568 -2.26 -20.65 14.08
CA THR A 568 -1.44 -21.52 14.89
C THR A 568 -1.68 -22.96 14.45
N ALA A 569 -0.60 -23.72 14.31
CA ALA A 569 -0.67 -25.11 13.90
C ALA A 569 -0.03 -26.01 14.96
N GLN A 570 -0.72 -27.07 15.33
CA GLN A 570 -0.24 -28.11 16.22
C GLN A 570 -0.40 -29.46 15.53
N TRP A 571 0.69 -30.20 15.36
CA TRP A 571 0.64 -31.57 14.90
C TRP A 571 1.08 -32.51 16.00
N LYS A 572 0.35 -33.61 16.17
CA LYS A 572 0.68 -34.68 17.13
C LYS A 572 0.72 -36.01 16.42
N SER A 573 1.86 -36.70 16.53
CA SER A 573 2.07 -38.04 16.00
C SER A 573 1.19 -39.07 16.71
N ALA A 574 0.56 -39.94 15.92
CA ALA A 574 -0.22 -41.07 16.45
C ALA A 574 0.66 -42.19 16.91
N ARG A 575 1.95 -42.27 16.48
CA ARG A 575 2.86 -43.38 16.76
C ARG A 575 3.55 -43.22 18.10
N ASP A 576 4.10 -42.07 18.40
CA ASP A 576 4.96 -41.82 19.56
C ASP A 576 4.56 -40.60 20.39
N GLY A 577 3.49 -39.92 19.98
CA GLY A 577 3.02 -38.72 20.66
C GLY A 577 3.91 -37.47 20.46
N ALA A 578 4.94 -37.56 19.62
CA ALA A 578 5.77 -36.39 19.28
C ALA A 578 4.92 -35.23 18.73
N THR A 579 5.26 -34.01 19.11
CA THR A 579 4.48 -32.81 18.71
C THR A 579 5.35 -31.84 17.93
N TRP A 580 4.70 -31.16 16.99
CA TRP A 580 5.22 -29.96 16.37
C TRP A 580 4.22 -28.81 16.61
N ASN A 581 4.70 -27.63 17.00
CA ASN A 581 3.89 -26.46 17.20
C ASN A 581 4.51 -25.29 16.46
N GLY A 582 3.69 -24.51 15.75
CA GLY A 582 4.20 -23.37 14.99
C GLY A 582 3.08 -22.50 14.40
N TRP A 583 3.49 -21.64 13.52
CA TRP A 583 2.65 -20.73 12.77
C TRP A 583 2.64 -21.11 11.29
N LEU A 584 1.49 -20.96 10.63
CA LEU A 584 1.37 -21.04 9.19
C LEU A 584 0.72 -19.75 8.67
N PRO A 585 1.13 -19.27 7.49
CA PRO A 585 0.55 -18.04 6.91
C PRO A 585 -0.91 -18.16 6.52
N HIS A 586 -1.38 -19.38 6.26
CA HIS A 586 -2.72 -19.63 5.76
C HIS A 586 -3.26 -20.99 6.20
N LEU A 587 -4.59 -21.11 6.27
CA LEU A 587 -5.21 -22.39 6.59
C LEU A 587 -5.28 -23.34 5.38
N ASP A 588 -5.27 -22.85 4.16
CA ASP A 588 -5.07 -23.66 2.95
C ASP A 588 -3.61 -24.14 2.90
N LEU A 589 -3.42 -25.48 2.88
CA LEU A 589 -2.08 -26.04 2.96
C LEU A 589 -1.23 -25.82 1.71
N ALA A 590 -1.83 -25.64 0.54
CA ALA A 590 -1.09 -25.27 -0.67
C ALA A 590 -0.59 -23.84 -0.58
N ALA A 591 -1.43 -22.92 -0.12
CA ALA A 591 -1.02 -21.54 0.16
C ALA A 591 0.04 -21.49 1.25
N ALA A 592 -0.17 -22.18 2.38
CA ALA A 592 0.80 -22.22 3.47
C ALA A 592 2.17 -22.69 2.99
N ARG A 593 2.23 -23.79 2.23
CA ARG A 593 3.47 -24.32 1.68
C ARG A 593 4.14 -23.38 0.69
N GLY A 594 3.34 -22.76 -0.19
CA GLY A 594 3.85 -21.84 -1.19
C GLY A 594 4.52 -20.59 -0.59
N PHE A 595 3.98 -20.05 0.51
CA PHE A 595 4.56 -18.90 1.19
C PHE A 595 5.76 -19.24 2.07
N THR A 596 5.92 -20.50 2.50
CA THR A 596 6.97 -20.92 3.42
C THR A 596 8.13 -21.64 2.73
N VAL A 597 8.19 -21.60 1.42
CA VAL A 597 9.23 -22.15 0.59
C VAL A 597 10.61 -21.72 1.01
N ALA A 598 11.55 -21.93 1.36
CA ALA A 598 12.82 -21.44 1.90
C ALA A 598 12.87 -21.34 3.44
N SER A 599 11.85 -21.85 4.15
CA SER A 599 11.84 -21.94 5.59
C SER A 599 12.06 -23.38 6.06
N ALA A 600 13.22 -23.67 6.60
CA ALA A 600 13.58 -25.04 7.06
C ALA A 600 12.62 -25.57 8.14
N ALA A 601 12.14 -24.72 9.05
CA ALA A 601 11.20 -25.12 10.10
C ALA A 601 9.84 -25.57 9.51
N HIS A 602 9.41 -24.93 8.41
CA HIS A 602 8.16 -25.32 7.72
C HIS A 602 8.37 -26.54 6.82
N ASP A 603 9.54 -26.74 6.23
CA ASP A 603 9.89 -27.97 5.51
C ASP A 603 9.85 -29.19 6.46
N GLU A 604 10.32 -29.02 7.69
CA GLU A 604 10.18 -30.04 8.74
C GLU A 604 8.70 -30.32 9.03
N PHE A 605 7.88 -29.30 9.21
CA PHE A 605 6.42 -29.45 9.40
C PHE A 605 5.77 -30.22 8.26
N PHE A 606 5.99 -29.83 7.00
CA PHE A 606 5.41 -30.51 5.85
C PHE A 606 5.96 -31.93 5.65
N THR A 607 7.09 -32.26 6.25
CA THR A 607 7.61 -33.63 6.30
C THR A 607 6.89 -34.44 7.38
N ARG A 608 6.73 -33.88 8.58
CA ARG A 608 6.07 -34.54 9.72
C ARG A 608 4.60 -34.86 9.44
N ILE A 609 3.84 -33.96 8.84
CA ILE A 609 2.42 -34.18 8.56
C ILE A 609 2.13 -35.25 7.49
N LYS A 610 3.17 -35.83 6.86
CA LYS A 610 3.00 -37.03 6.03
C LYS A 610 2.80 -38.30 6.88
N GLU A 611 3.26 -38.27 8.13
CA GLU A 611 3.12 -39.35 9.07
C GLU A 611 1.72 -39.39 9.72
N PRO A 612 1.28 -40.58 10.20
CA PRO A 612 0.03 -40.69 10.92
C PRO A 612 -0.01 -39.81 12.17
N GLY A 613 -1.05 -38.99 12.27
CA GLY A 613 -1.19 -38.04 13.38
C GLY A 613 -2.45 -37.19 13.25
N THR A 614 -2.49 -36.16 14.04
CA THR A 614 -3.57 -35.16 14.03
C THR A 614 -2.97 -33.78 13.90
N LEU A 615 -3.44 -33.01 12.92
CA LEU A 615 -3.11 -31.60 12.74
C LEU A 615 -4.29 -30.75 13.21
N THR A 616 -4.05 -29.84 14.13
CA THR A 616 -5.03 -28.83 14.57
C THR A 616 -4.55 -27.45 14.16
N LEU A 617 -5.42 -26.73 13.45
CA LEU A 617 -5.21 -25.35 13.03
C LEU A 617 -6.20 -24.45 13.79
N SER A 618 -5.70 -23.36 14.39
CA SER A 618 -6.56 -22.42 15.12
C SER A 618 -6.28 -20.98 14.69
N ALA A 619 -7.37 -20.23 14.48
CA ALA A 619 -7.33 -18.83 14.05
C ALA A 619 -8.60 -18.09 14.49
N LYS A 620 -8.72 -16.84 14.10
CA LYS A 620 -9.97 -16.10 14.00
C LYS A 620 -10.21 -15.74 12.55
N LEU A 621 -11.41 -15.95 12.06
CA LEU A 621 -11.79 -15.68 10.67
C LEU A 621 -12.64 -14.42 10.61
N ASP A 622 -12.23 -13.46 9.76
CA ASP A 622 -13.01 -12.30 9.41
C ASP A 622 -13.82 -12.60 8.15
N VAL A 623 -15.13 -12.67 8.28
CA VAL A 623 -16.08 -12.92 7.18
C VAL A 623 -17.02 -11.73 6.94
N TRP A 624 -16.66 -10.56 7.46
CA TRP A 624 -17.44 -9.35 7.30
C TRP A 624 -17.15 -8.67 5.97
N GLN A 625 -18.20 -8.32 5.21
CA GLN A 625 -18.09 -7.58 3.95
C GLN A 625 -17.04 -8.16 3.00
N MET A 626 -17.21 -9.42 2.61
CA MET A 626 -16.24 -10.18 1.81
C MET A 626 -16.15 -9.70 0.36
N LEU A 627 -17.25 -9.23 -0.23
CA LEU A 627 -17.34 -8.67 -1.59
C LEU A 627 -17.21 -7.14 -1.61
N HIS A 628 -16.94 -6.53 -0.48
CA HIS A 628 -16.82 -5.08 -0.36
C HIS A 628 -15.41 -4.64 -0.75
N PRO A 629 -15.24 -3.58 -1.54
CA PRO A 629 -13.92 -3.01 -1.80
C PRO A 629 -13.18 -2.68 -0.51
N ALA A 630 -11.88 -2.94 -0.48
CA ALA A 630 -11.06 -2.61 0.67
C ALA A 630 -10.82 -1.09 0.71
N VAL A 631 -11.46 -0.43 1.66
CA VAL A 631 -11.27 1.00 1.94
C VAL A 631 -10.65 1.17 3.32
N GLN A 632 -10.02 2.32 3.55
CA GLN A 632 -9.53 2.62 4.89
C GLN A 632 -10.72 2.87 5.86
N PRO A 633 -10.55 2.65 7.16
CA PRO A 633 -11.65 2.65 8.14
C PRO A 633 -12.44 3.94 8.22
N GLU A 634 -11.83 5.08 7.91
CA GLU A 634 -12.47 6.40 7.94
C GLU A 634 -13.19 6.74 6.64
N SER A 635 -13.00 5.94 5.58
CA SER A 635 -13.69 6.12 4.31
C SER A 635 -14.97 5.30 4.25
N LYS A 636 -15.96 5.82 3.55
CA LYS A 636 -17.24 5.15 3.33
C LYS A 636 -17.59 5.21 1.85
N LEU A 637 -18.07 4.10 1.35
CA LEU A 637 -18.82 4.08 0.09
C LEU A 637 -20.14 4.83 0.30
N ASP A 638 -20.68 5.40 -0.75
CA ASP A 638 -21.93 6.18 -0.70
C ASP A 638 -23.20 5.31 -0.54
N TYR A 639 -23.02 4.00 -0.47
CA TYR A 639 -24.08 3.03 -0.23
C TYR A 639 -23.63 1.98 0.80
N GLU A 640 -24.48 1.73 1.79
CA GLU A 640 -24.30 0.63 2.73
C GLU A 640 -24.86 -0.66 2.14
N TYR A 641 -23.98 -1.63 1.92
CA TYR A 641 -24.37 -2.94 1.40
C TYR A 641 -25.13 -3.74 2.45
N PRO A 642 -26.18 -4.52 2.04
CA PRO A 642 -26.83 -5.42 2.96
C PRO A 642 -25.83 -6.48 3.47
N PRO A 643 -26.06 -7.02 4.67
CA PRO A 643 -25.21 -8.09 5.19
C PRO A 643 -25.16 -9.28 4.23
N GLU A 644 -23.95 -9.77 3.99
CA GLU A 644 -23.69 -10.89 3.10
C GLU A 644 -23.95 -12.22 3.83
N THR A 645 -24.56 -13.17 3.16
CA THR A 645 -24.57 -14.57 3.62
C THR A 645 -23.34 -15.27 3.07
N VAL A 646 -22.36 -15.55 3.93
CA VAL A 646 -21.06 -16.11 3.55
C VAL A 646 -21.02 -17.61 3.84
N THR A 647 -20.62 -18.41 2.86
CA THR A 647 -20.37 -19.84 3.03
C THR A 647 -18.87 -20.10 3.01
N VAL A 648 -18.35 -20.63 4.10
CA VAL A 648 -16.97 -21.14 4.25
C VAL A 648 -16.96 -22.61 3.85
N VAL A 649 -16.02 -22.97 2.97
CA VAL A 649 -15.86 -24.35 2.47
C VAL A 649 -14.44 -24.82 2.70
N LEU A 650 -14.29 -25.93 3.40
CA LEU A 650 -13.02 -26.65 3.53
C LEU A 650 -13.12 -28.00 2.84
N LYS A 651 -12.16 -28.34 1.99
CA LYS A 651 -12.03 -29.66 1.36
C LYS A 651 -10.69 -30.27 1.73
N SER A 652 -10.67 -31.54 2.05
CA SER A 652 -9.44 -32.23 2.46
C SER A 652 -9.31 -33.61 1.84
N SER A 653 -8.08 -34.07 1.67
CA SER A 653 -7.79 -35.47 1.31
C SER A 653 -8.11 -36.45 2.45
N ALA A 654 -8.22 -36.00 3.69
CA ALA A 654 -8.50 -36.79 4.88
C ALA A 654 -9.77 -36.32 5.61
N SER A 655 -10.19 -37.05 6.64
CA SER A 655 -11.30 -36.62 7.49
C SER A 655 -10.92 -35.36 8.26
N LEU A 656 -11.85 -34.43 8.37
CA LEU A 656 -11.67 -33.15 9.06
C LEU A 656 -12.86 -32.83 9.95
N ASP A 657 -12.60 -32.10 11.02
CA ASP A 657 -13.58 -31.41 11.85
C ASP A 657 -13.40 -29.89 11.70
N LEU A 658 -14.49 -29.16 11.59
CA LEU A 658 -14.50 -27.70 11.47
C LEU A 658 -15.38 -27.12 12.56
N LYS A 659 -14.81 -26.23 13.38
CA LYS A 659 -15.56 -25.35 14.29
C LYS A 659 -15.36 -23.92 13.84
N LEU A 660 -16.42 -23.16 13.68
CA LEU A 660 -16.39 -21.74 13.31
C LEU A 660 -17.44 -20.97 14.11
N GLY A 661 -17.01 -20.14 15.03
CA GLY A 661 -17.86 -19.52 16.02
C GLY A 661 -18.57 -20.58 16.89
N THR A 662 -19.89 -20.57 16.90
CA THR A 662 -20.74 -21.57 17.58
C THR A 662 -21.09 -22.77 16.70
N ASN A 663 -20.80 -22.71 15.40
CA ASN A 663 -21.14 -23.74 14.43
C ASN A 663 -20.07 -24.83 14.41
N ASN A 664 -20.51 -26.08 14.30
CA ASN A 664 -19.60 -27.22 14.24
C ASN A 664 -20.06 -28.20 13.15
N VAL A 665 -19.12 -28.67 12.34
CA VAL A 665 -19.28 -29.77 11.40
C VAL A 665 -18.32 -30.87 11.82
N SER A 666 -18.88 -31.91 12.44
CA SER A 666 -18.09 -33.00 13.00
C SER A 666 -17.73 -34.11 12.02
N ALA A 667 -16.76 -34.84 12.44
CA ALA A 667 -15.92 -35.88 11.91
C ALA A 667 -16.42 -36.77 10.77
N GLY A 668 -15.47 -37.22 9.97
CA GLY A 668 -15.60 -38.28 8.96
C GLY A 668 -15.90 -37.75 7.54
N LYS A 669 -16.07 -36.45 7.35
CA LYS A 669 -16.29 -35.85 6.03
C LYS A 669 -14.99 -35.20 5.52
N ARG A 670 -14.70 -35.39 4.24
CA ARG A 670 -13.60 -34.69 3.53
C ARG A 670 -14.01 -33.32 3.01
N ASN A 671 -15.24 -32.91 3.28
CA ASN A 671 -15.79 -31.62 2.83
C ASN A 671 -16.67 -31.06 3.94
N ALA A 672 -16.26 -29.96 4.54
CA ALA A 672 -17.02 -29.21 5.54
C ALA A 672 -17.49 -27.90 4.96
N ARG A 673 -18.74 -27.53 5.26
CA ARG A 673 -19.37 -26.29 4.80
C ARG A 673 -20.13 -25.68 5.96
N ILE A 674 -19.88 -24.40 6.24
CA ILE A 674 -20.62 -23.60 7.22
C ILE A 674 -21.08 -22.32 6.55
N THR A 675 -22.39 -22.04 6.62
CA THR A 675 -22.96 -20.78 6.15
C THR A 675 -23.20 -19.87 7.34
N ILE A 676 -22.84 -18.62 7.21
CA ILE A 676 -22.86 -17.58 8.26
C ILE A 676 -23.55 -16.34 7.71
N GLU A 677 -24.39 -15.75 8.53
CA GLU A 677 -24.99 -14.42 8.32
C GLU A 677 -24.35 -13.45 9.34
N PRO A 678 -23.21 -12.83 9.03
CA PRO A 678 -22.59 -11.90 9.97
C PRO A 678 -23.46 -10.65 10.10
N LYS A 679 -23.85 -10.33 11.34
CA LYS A 679 -24.66 -9.13 11.65
C LYS A 679 -23.79 -7.93 12.02
N GLU A 680 -22.56 -8.16 12.31
CA GLU A 680 -21.59 -7.18 12.75
C GLU A 680 -20.16 -7.66 12.47
N ASN A 681 -19.21 -6.73 12.49
CA ASN A 681 -17.79 -7.04 12.30
C ASN A 681 -17.23 -7.74 13.55
N ARG A 682 -17.42 -9.06 13.64
CA ARG A 682 -16.83 -9.94 14.65
C ARG A 682 -15.94 -10.99 14.01
N TRP A 683 -14.75 -11.14 14.55
CA TRP A 683 -13.86 -12.23 14.14
C TRP A 683 -14.31 -13.53 14.82
N LEU A 684 -14.61 -14.52 14.03
CA LEU A 684 -15.12 -15.81 14.49
C LEU A 684 -13.97 -16.75 14.85
N PRO A 685 -13.91 -17.31 16.05
CA PRO A 685 -12.96 -18.37 16.37
C PRO A 685 -13.10 -19.54 15.39
N LEU A 686 -11.97 -19.95 14.82
CA LEU A 686 -11.86 -21.06 13.88
C LEU A 686 -10.93 -22.13 14.48
N GLU A 687 -11.40 -23.38 14.46
CA GLU A 687 -10.58 -24.55 14.73
C GLU A 687 -10.85 -25.60 13.65
N VAL A 688 -9.78 -26.11 13.06
CA VAL A 688 -9.83 -27.18 12.07
C VAL A 688 -8.95 -28.30 12.56
N THR A 689 -9.52 -29.49 12.73
CA THR A 689 -8.76 -30.69 13.07
C THR A 689 -8.77 -31.66 11.90
N LEU A 690 -7.61 -32.13 11.49
CA LEU A 690 -7.37 -32.93 10.30
C LEU A 690 -6.54 -34.15 10.65
N ALA A 691 -7.00 -35.34 10.23
CA ALA A 691 -6.18 -36.54 10.30
C ALA A 691 -5.05 -36.47 9.26
N THR A 692 -3.86 -36.93 9.64
CA THR A 692 -2.69 -37.01 8.76
C THR A 692 -2.23 -38.45 8.61
N GLY A 693 -1.42 -38.72 7.58
CA GLY A 693 -0.89 -40.03 7.26
C GLY A 693 -1.26 -40.50 5.87
N GLY A 694 -0.41 -41.26 5.24
CA GLY A 694 -0.61 -41.74 3.86
C GLY A 694 -0.16 -40.73 2.78
N GLY A 695 0.74 -39.83 3.13
CA GLY A 695 1.28 -38.78 2.25
C GLY A 695 0.97 -37.36 2.75
N LEU A 696 1.37 -36.37 1.98
CA LEU A 696 1.07 -34.98 2.31
C LEU A 696 -0.44 -34.72 2.22
N PRO A 697 -1.11 -34.35 3.32
CA PRO A 697 -2.54 -34.04 3.27
C PRO A 697 -2.79 -32.76 2.47
N SER A 698 -3.94 -32.68 1.78
CA SER A 698 -4.47 -31.45 1.27
C SER A 698 -5.53 -30.87 2.21
N LEU A 699 -5.59 -29.57 2.30
CA LEU A 699 -6.67 -28.80 2.88
C LEU A 699 -6.85 -27.54 2.04
N ASP A 700 -7.90 -27.52 1.25
CA ASP A 700 -8.30 -26.38 0.43
C ASP A 700 -9.32 -25.54 1.22
N ALA A 701 -9.13 -24.22 1.23
CA ALA A 701 -10.01 -23.31 1.92
C ALA A 701 -10.55 -22.24 0.95
N SER A 702 -11.87 -22.13 0.91
CA SER A 702 -12.55 -21.16 0.05
C SER A 702 -13.80 -20.59 0.69
N TRP A 703 -14.28 -19.51 0.14
CA TRP A 703 -15.56 -18.89 0.50
C TRP A 703 -16.32 -18.44 -0.73
N PHE A 704 -17.60 -18.25 -0.56
CA PHE A 704 -18.50 -17.62 -1.52
C PHE A 704 -19.70 -17.01 -0.77
N THR A 705 -20.47 -16.16 -1.45
CA THR A 705 -21.69 -15.57 -0.89
C THR A 705 -22.94 -16.14 -1.55
N ALA A 706 -24.10 -15.88 -0.94
CA ALA A 706 -25.37 -16.23 -1.56
C ALA A 706 -25.61 -15.50 -2.88
N GLU A 707 -25.08 -14.28 -3.02
CA GLU A 707 -25.19 -13.47 -4.24
C GLU A 707 -24.32 -14.01 -5.37
N ASP A 708 -23.16 -14.58 -5.04
CA ASP A 708 -22.18 -15.08 -6.00
C ASP A 708 -21.58 -16.42 -5.52
N PRO A 709 -22.04 -17.55 -6.06
CA PRO A 709 -21.61 -18.87 -5.60
C PRO A 709 -20.21 -19.29 -6.09
N ARG A 710 -19.50 -18.43 -6.79
CA ARG A 710 -18.13 -18.68 -7.26
C ARG A 710 -17.17 -18.75 -6.08
N PRO A 711 -16.43 -19.86 -5.91
CA PRO A 711 -15.47 -19.98 -4.83
C PRO A 711 -14.30 -19.00 -5.01
N ARG A 712 -13.87 -18.40 -3.90
CA ARG A 712 -12.72 -17.49 -3.80
C ARG A 712 -11.78 -17.91 -2.69
N PRO A 713 -10.48 -17.70 -2.80
CA PRO A 713 -9.54 -17.97 -1.71
C PRO A 713 -9.70 -16.91 -0.61
N PHE A 714 -9.35 -17.25 0.62
CA PHE A 714 -9.24 -16.26 1.68
C PHE A 714 -7.96 -15.44 1.49
N PRO A 715 -8.01 -14.10 1.45
CA PRO A 715 -6.81 -13.30 1.56
C PRO A 715 -6.22 -13.40 2.97
N LEU A 716 -4.89 -13.29 3.11
CA LEU A 716 -4.19 -13.41 4.40
C LEU A 716 -4.79 -12.52 5.48
N ARG A 717 -5.16 -11.28 5.15
CA ARG A 717 -5.75 -10.31 6.08
C ARG A 717 -7.07 -10.75 6.75
N ARG A 718 -7.73 -11.78 6.22
CA ARG A 718 -8.98 -12.33 6.77
C ARG A 718 -8.76 -13.46 7.79
N ILE A 719 -7.52 -13.91 7.95
CA ILE A 719 -7.15 -15.00 8.84
C ILE A 719 -6.24 -14.43 9.92
N LEU A 720 -6.74 -14.32 11.14
CA LEU A 720 -6.08 -13.67 12.25
C LEU A 720 -5.68 -14.70 13.31
N LEU A 721 -4.57 -14.45 13.98
CA LEU A 721 -4.09 -15.31 15.06
C LEU A 721 -5.09 -15.37 16.23
N PRO A 722 -5.16 -16.49 16.97
CA PRO A 722 -6.17 -16.69 18.02
C PRO A 722 -6.18 -15.62 19.10
N TRP A 723 -5.04 -15.02 19.40
CA TRP A 723 -4.88 -13.94 20.38
C TRP A 723 -5.09 -12.54 19.80
N ALA A 724 -5.18 -12.37 18.47
CA ALA A 724 -5.34 -11.08 17.84
C ALA A 724 -6.55 -10.34 18.40
N LYS A 725 -6.37 -9.04 18.64
CA LYS A 725 -7.41 -8.13 19.17
C LYS A 725 -7.64 -7.00 18.16
N PRO A 726 -8.88 -6.54 18.00
CA PRO A 726 -9.15 -5.34 17.22
C PRO A 726 -8.31 -4.17 17.74
N HIS A 727 -7.81 -3.37 16.84
CA HIS A 727 -7.24 -2.08 17.21
C HIS A 727 -8.40 -1.14 17.53
N LEU A 728 -8.53 -0.78 18.78
CA LEU A 728 -9.45 0.28 19.19
C LEU A 728 -8.83 1.60 18.72
N ALA A 729 -9.24 2.06 17.55
CA ALA A 729 -9.02 3.46 17.21
C ALA A 729 -9.71 4.27 18.32
N VAL A 730 -8.95 5.05 19.08
CA VAL A 730 -9.54 6.11 19.89
C VAL A 730 -10.08 7.10 18.87
N ALA A 731 -11.37 6.98 18.56
CA ALA A 731 -12.10 8.04 17.91
C ALA A 731 -12.09 9.19 18.92
N ALA A 732 -11.13 10.08 18.80
CA ALA A 732 -11.27 11.40 19.37
C ALA A 732 -12.43 12.05 18.61
N ALA A 733 -13.62 12.03 19.19
CA ALA A 733 -14.61 13.05 18.89
C ALA A 733 -13.98 14.36 19.40
N THR A 734 -13.17 14.97 18.56
CA THR A 734 -12.57 16.26 18.86
C THR A 734 -13.67 17.29 18.72
N HIS A 735 -14.20 17.72 19.86
CA HIS A 735 -14.86 19.00 19.96
C HIS A 735 -13.85 20.06 19.49
N VAL A 736 -14.11 20.66 18.34
CA VAL A 736 -13.24 21.69 17.76
C VAL A 736 -13.63 23.01 18.41
N SER A 737 -12.96 23.36 19.51
CA SER A 737 -13.24 24.59 20.28
C SER A 737 -13.13 25.86 19.44
N GLU A 738 -12.33 25.84 18.38
CA GLU A 738 -12.14 26.92 17.44
C GLU A 738 -13.43 27.27 16.65
N LEU A 739 -14.35 26.31 16.54
CA LEU A 739 -15.65 26.50 15.86
C LEU A 739 -16.76 27.00 16.80
N ASP A 740 -16.51 27.12 18.10
CA ASP A 740 -17.51 27.56 19.05
C ASP A 740 -18.02 28.97 18.76
N GLY A 741 -19.35 29.11 18.58
CA GLY A 741 -19.98 30.35 18.16
C GLY A 741 -19.92 30.64 16.66
N GLY A 742 -19.44 29.68 15.85
CA GLY A 742 -19.54 29.75 14.38
C GLY A 742 -20.93 29.41 13.90
N ASP A 743 -21.33 30.03 12.79
CA ASP A 743 -22.64 29.83 12.15
C ASP A 743 -22.49 29.26 10.76
N TRP A 744 -23.11 28.12 10.52
CA TRP A 744 -23.00 27.37 9.28
C TRP A 744 -23.58 28.13 8.07
N GLU A 745 -24.74 28.79 8.25
CA GLU A 745 -25.42 29.51 7.15
C GLU A 745 -24.69 30.81 6.77
N ARG A 746 -24.12 31.52 7.75
CA ARG A 746 -23.25 32.66 7.47
C ARG A 746 -21.98 32.20 6.75
N GLY A 747 -21.38 31.08 7.18
CA GLY A 747 -20.22 30.48 6.54
C GLY A 747 -20.50 30.08 5.08
N ARG A 748 -21.67 29.51 4.80
CA ARG A 748 -22.11 29.19 3.45
C ARG A 748 -22.16 30.46 2.58
N LYS A 749 -22.73 31.55 3.10
CA LYS A 749 -22.79 32.83 2.37
C LYS A 749 -21.39 33.38 2.08
N ILE A 750 -20.43 33.21 2.97
CA ILE A 750 -19.03 33.63 2.75
C ILE A 750 -18.40 32.79 1.64
N PHE A 751 -18.59 31.47 1.66
CA PHE A 751 -18.03 30.54 0.66
C PHE A 751 -18.54 30.85 -0.75
N PHE A 752 -19.87 31.10 -0.90
CA PHE A 752 -20.54 31.40 -2.18
C PHE A 752 -20.61 32.89 -2.48
N GLY A 753 -20.05 33.74 -1.63
CA GLY A 753 -20.05 35.19 -1.80
C GLY A 753 -18.85 35.76 -2.53
N ASP A 754 -18.88 37.04 -2.81
CA ASP A 754 -17.81 37.75 -3.52
C ASP A 754 -16.58 38.03 -2.67
N GLN A 755 -16.68 37.86 -1.35
CA GLN A 755 -15.60 38.16 -0.40
C GLN A 755 -14.51 37.09 -0.41
N ALA A 756 -14.87 35.80 -0.34
CA ALA A 756 -13.94 34.69 -0.36
C ALA A 756 -13.88 33.99 -1.72
N THR A 757 -14.94 34.03 -2.50
CA THR A 757 -15.07 33.51 -3.89
C THR A 757 -14.67 32.06 -4.07
N CYS A 758 -14.67 31.23 -3.00
CA CYS A 758 -14.22 29.84 -3.00
C CYS A 758 -14.95 29.00 -4.07
N TYR A 759 -16.27 29.25 -4.22
CA TYR A 759 -17.15 28.56 -5.16
C TYR A 759 -16.74 28.67 -6.63
N LYS A 760 -15.93 29.67 -7.01
CA LYS A 760 -15.49 29.82 -8.41
C LYS A 760 -14.62 28.67 -8.87
N CYS A 761 -13.83 28.11 -7.93
CA CYS A 761 -12.91 27.03 -8.22
C CYS A 761 -13.32 25.71 -7.56
N HIS A 762 -13.94 25.78 -6.38
CA HIS A 762 -14.21 24.60 -5.55
C HIS A 762 -15.69 24.23 -5.52
N GLN A 763 -15.95 22.94 -5.67
CA GLN A 763 -17.25 22.36 -5.40
C GLN A 763 -17.41 22.03 -3.91
N MET A 764 -18.60 22.31 -3.36
CA MET A 764 -18.99 21.94 -2.01
C MET A 764 -20.42 21.37 -2.03
N ARG A 765 -20.57 20.10 -1.68
CA ARG A 765 -21.86 19.37 -1.67
C ARG A 765 -22.65 19.46 -2.97
N GLY A 766 -21.93 19.36 -4.10
CA GLY A 766 -22.51 19.42 -5.44
C GLY A 766 -22.73 20.82 -6.01
N GLU A 767 -22.42 21.89 -5.27
CA GLU A 767 -22.51 23.27 -5.73
C GLU A 767 -21.12 23.89 -5.87
N GLY A 768 -20.88 24.69 -6.93
CA GLY A 768 -19.62 25.42 -7.17
C GLY A 768 -18.81 24.90 -8.37
N GLY A 769 -17.59 25.41 -8.51
CA GLY A 769 -16.68 25.13 -9.64
C GLY A 769 -15.88 23.84 -9.43
N GLU A 770 -15.39 23.29 -10.54
CA GLU A 770 -14.63 22.03 -10.56
C GLU A 770 -13.15 22.24 -10.96
N ILE A 771 -12.64 23.45 -10.85
CA ILE A 771 -11.23 23.76 -11.17
C ILE A 771 -10.31 23.32 -10.04
N GLY A 772 -10.75 23.52 -8.80
CA GLY A 772 -10.06 23.06 -7.59
C GLY A 772 -10.70 21.81 -7.00
N ALA A 773 -10.11 21.28 -5.94
CA ALA A 773 -10.59 20.10 -5.25
C ALA A 773 -12.04 20.24 -4.76
N ASN A 774 -12.81 19.15 -4.78
CA ASN A 774 -14.10 19.07 -4.12
C ASN A 774 -13.89 19.09 -2.60
N LEU A 775 -14.51 20.04 -1.91
CA LEU A 775 -14.33 20.30 -0.49
C LEU A 775 -15.39 19.64 0.39
N SER A 776 -16.29 18.84 -0.16
CA SER A 776 -17.39 18.19 0.58
C SER A 776 -16.89 17.25 1.69
N ASN A 777 -15.68 16.76 1.59
CA ASN A 777 -15.04 15.86 2.56
C ASN A 777 -14.24 16.57 3.67
N LEU A 778 -14.19 17.90 3.69
CA LEU A 778 -13.47 18.65 4.74
C LEU A 778 -14.03 18.43 6.14
N ILE A 779 -15.28 17.98 6.26
CA ILE A 779 -15.91 17.63 7.55
C ILE A 779 -15.16 16.54 8.31
N TYR A 780 -14.27 15.81 7.64
CA TYR A 780 -13.43 14.77 8.24
C TYR A 780 -12.00 15.25 8.55
N ARG A 781 -11.73 16.56 8.41
CA ARG A 781 -10.42 17.14 8.61
C ARG A 781 -10.34 17.94 9.91
N ASP A 782 -9.12 18.06 10.43
CA ASP A 782 -8.83 18.94 11.56
C ASP A 782 -8.79 20.42 11.13
N TYR A 783 -9.16 21.30 12.05
CA TYR A 783 -9.25 22.74 11.85
C TYR A 783 -7.90 23.33 11.37
N ALA A 784 -6.79 22.96 12.04
CA ALA A 784 -5.49 23.54 11.79
C ALA A 784 -4.97 23.19 10.37
N SER A 785 -5.20 21.96 9.93
CA SER A 785 -4.77 21.54 8.59
C SER A 785 -5.56 22.22 7.48
N VAL A 786 -6.88 22.41 7.64
CA VAL A 786 -7.71 23.13 6.67
C VAL A 786 -7.35 24.61 6.65
N LEU A 787 -7.16 25.22 7.81
CA LEU A 787 -6.74 26.62 7.90
C LEU A 787 -5.39 26.83 7.20
N ARG A 788 -4.44 25.93 7.42
CA ARG A 788 -3.11 26.02 6.78
C ARG A 788 -3.21 25.87 5.27
N ASP A 789 -4.02 24.93 4.76
CA ASP A 789 -4.16 24.76 3.30
C ASP A 789 -4.79 25.99 2.62
N ILE A 790 -5.59 26.76 3.36
CA ILE A 790 -6.14 28.03 2.86
C ILE A 790 -5.11 29.18 2.96
N THR A 791 -4.32 29.19 4.03
CA THR A 791 -3.32 30.26 4.26
C THR A 791 -2.04 30.06 3.47
N GLU A 792 -1.64 28.80 3.22
CA GLU A 792 -0.41 28.39 2.55
C GLU A 792 -0.72 27.44 1.37
N PRO A 793 -1.50 27.85 0.37
CA PRO A 793 -2.03 26.95 -0.65
C PRO A 793 -0.95 26.31 -1.54
N SER A 794 0.26 26.87 -1.56
CA SER A 794 1.39 26.31 -2.29
C SER A 794 2.27 25.35 -1.47
N ALA A 795 2.05 25.24 -0.16
CA ALA A 795 2.86 24.37 0.71
C ALA A 795 2.69 22.87 0.41
N ALA A 796 1.48 22.47 -0.03
CA ALA A 796 1.19 21.09 -0.41
C ALA A 796 0.04 21.05 -1.43
N ILE A 797 0.37 21.09 -2.70
CA ILE A 797 -0.61 21.08 -3.79
C ILE A 797 -1.10 19.65 -4.03
N ASN A 798 -2.43 19.48 -4.11
CA ASN A 798 -3.00 18.21 -4.55
C ASN A 798 -2.56 17.93 -6.00
N PRO A 799 -1.94 16.77 -6.28
CA PRO A 799 -1.46 16.43 -7.63
C PRO A 799 -2.50 16.55 -8.75
N GLU A 800 -3.77 16.34 -8.44
CA GLU A 800 -4.86 16.44 -9.42
C GLU A 800 -5.23 17.89 -9.79
N HIS A 801 -4.75 18.87 -9.03
CA HIS A 801 -5.03 20.28 -9.22
C HIS A 801 -3.78 21.15 -9.37
N ILE A 802 -2.69 20.54 -9.87
CA ILE A 802 -1.47 21.29 -10.20
C ILE A 802 -1.77 22.29 -11.32
N SER A 803 -1.32 23.52 -11.15
CA SER A 803 -1.37 24.53 -12.20
C SER A 803 -0.25 24.35 -13.21
N TYR A 804 -0.50 24.72 -14.46
CA TYR A 804 0.45 24.69 -15.56
C TYR A 804 0.60 26.07 -16.18
N ASN A 805 1.83 26.38 -16.54
CA ASN A 805 2.15 27.49 -17.43
C ASN A 805 2.26 26.90 -18.84
N VAL A 806 1.37 27.33 -19.73
CA VAL A 806 1.33 26.94 -21.15
C VAL A 806 1.89 28.08 -21.95
N GLU A 807 3.05 27.90 -22.53
CA GLU A 807 3.71 28.83 -23.41
C GLU A 807 3.12 28.67 -24.82
N LEU A 808 2.68 29.79 -25.41
CA LEU A 808 2.12 29.83 -26.75
C LEU A 808 3.22 30.20 -27.76
N LYS A 809 3.04 29.82 -29.02
CA LYS A 809 3.95 30.15 -30.12
C LYS A 809 4.10 31.66 -30.40
N ASP A 810 3.17 32.46 -29.95
CA ASP A 810 3.23 33.93 -30.01
C ASP A 810 3.97 34.56 -28.83
N GLY A 811 4.51 33.74 -27.92
CA GLY A 811 5.27 34.18 -26.72
C GLY A 811 4.40 34.48 -25.51
N ASN A 812 3.08 34.41 -25.59
CA ASN A 812 2.21 34.54 -24.42
C ASN A 812 2.26 33.29 -23.54
N VAL A 813 2.03 33.46 -22.24
CA VAL A 813 1.96 32.37 -21.25
C VAL A 813 0.59 32.40 -20.59
N GLU A 814 -0.13 31.29 -20.72
CA GLU A 814 -1.41 31.06 -20.06
C GLU A 814 -1.21 30.14 -18.86
N THR A 815 -1.82 30.51 -17.71
CA THR A 815 -1.70 29.75 -16.47
C THR A 815 -3.05 29.27 -16.00
N GLY A 816 -3.13 27.99 -15.60
CA GLY A 816 -4.34 27.39 -15.05
C GLY A 816 -4.16 25.96 -14.64
N VAL A 817 -5.14 25.41 -13.93
CA VAL A 817 -5.22 23.96 -13.64
C VAL A 817 -5.57 23.21 -14.93
N MET A 818 -4.90 22.12 -15.20
CA MET A 818 -5.13 21.32 -16.39
C MET A 818 -6.47 20.59 -16.30
N ILE A 819 -7.47 21.05 -17.06
CA ILE A 819 -8.80 20.43 -17.16
C ILE A 819 -8.81 19.36 -18.26
N LYS A 820 -8.11 19.64 -19.37
CA LYS A 820 -8.05 18.73 -20.51
C LYS A 820 -6.75 18.93 -21.27
N ASN A 821 -6.14 17.84 -21.67
CA ASN A 821 -4.98 17.86 -22.54
C ASN A 821 -5.08 16.68 -23.51
N ASN A 822 -5.44 16.94 -24.74
CA ASN A 822 -5.59 15.91 -25.78
C ASN A 822 -4.84 16.30 -27.06
N ARG A 823 -5.09 15.58 -28.16
CA ARG A 823 -4.45 15.81 -29.44
C ARG A 823 -4.81 17.18 -30.03
N ASP A 824 -6.02 17.65 -29.78
CA ASP A 824 -6.61 18.81 -30.48
C ASP A 824 -6.46 20.12 -29.67
N GLU A 825 -6.53 20.03 -28.33
CA GLU A 825 -6.56 21.20 -27.44
C GLU A 825 -5.99 20.94 -26.04
N VAL A 826 -5.60 22.02 -25.40
CA VAL A 826 -5.34 22.12 -23.96
C VAL A 826 -6.42 23.01 -23.36
N VAL A 827 -7.11 22.56 -22.31
CA VAL A 827 -8.09 23.37 -21.59
C VAL A 827 -7.55 23.61 -20.18
N LEU A 828 -7.43 24.88 -19.83
CA LEU A 828 -6.98 25.35 -18.52
C LEU A 828 -8.15 25.95 -17.74
N GLY A 829 -8.35 25.49 -16.50
CA GLY A 829 -9.20 26.18 -15.52
C GLY A 829 -8.46 27.36 -14.93
N GLN A 830 -8.94 28.56 -15.17
CA GLN A 830 -8.29 29.79 -14.73
C GLN A 830 -8.80 30.28 -13.36
N VAL A 831 -8.03 31.14 -12.70
CA VAL A 831 -8.40 31.74 -11.40
C VAL A 831 -9.74 32.50 -11.44
N THR A 832 -10.16 32.89 -12.60
CA THR A 832 -11.50 33.55 -12.83
C THR A 832 -12.69 32.61 -12.67
N GLY A 833 -12.45 31.28 -12.49
CA GLY A 833 -13.49 30.26 -12.50
C GLY A 833 -13.94 29.84 -13.91
N LYS A 834 -13.24 30.29 -14.96
CA LYS A 834 -13.57 29.97 -16.37
C LYS A 834 -12.53 29.03 -16.97
N ASN A 835 -12.97 28.22 -17.92
CA ASN A 835 -12.10 27.36 -18.69
C ASN A 835 -11.62 28.09 -19.96
N LEU A 836 -10.30 28.04 -20.21
CA LEU A 836 -9.64 28.54 -21.40
C LEU A 836 -9.24 27.37 -22.28
N SER A 837 -9.83 27.29 -23.49
CA SER A 837 -9.41 26.28 -24.48
C SER A 837 -8.32 26.86 -25.39
N ILE A 838 -7.23 26.15 -25.55
CA ILE A 838 -6.05 26.49 -26.36
C ILE A 838 -5.85 25.39 -27.39
N PRO A 839 -5.96 25.68 -28.69
CA PRO A 839 -5.63 24.72 -29.74
C PRO A 839 -4.21 24.20 -29.57
N LYS A 840 -4.00 22.87 -29.65
CA LYS A 840 -2.70 22.24 -29.41
C LYS A 840 -1.62 22.77 -30.38
N GLU A 841 -1.99 23.12 -31.57
CA GLU A 841 -1.10 23.72 -32.57
C GLU A 841 -0.50 25.07 -32.16
N LYS A 842 -1.14 25.80 -31.23
CA LYS A 842 -0.65 27.08 -30.71
C LYS A 842 0.28 26.93 -29.51
N VAL A 843 0.39 25.72 -28.96
CA VAL A 843 1.22 25.47 -27.78
C VAL A 843 2.68 25.28 -28.21
N ALA A 844 3.57 26.06 -27.61
CA ALA A 844 5.02 25.95 -27.77
C ALA A 844 5.61 25.05 -26.67
N GLY A 845 5.12 25.15 -25.43
CA GLY A 845 5.58 24.35 -24.31
C GLY A 845 4.58 24.35 -23.15
N MET A 846 4.73 23.36 -22.26
CA MET A 846 3.94 23.28 -21.03
C MET A 846 4.83 22.92 -19.85
N LYS A 847 4.62 23.59 -18.72
CA LYS A 847 5.42 23.37 -17.50
C LYS A 847 4.50 23.41 -16.29
N ALA A 848 4.57 22.37 -15.45
CA ALA A 848 3.90 22.36 -14.16
C ALA A 848 4.44 23.52 -13.29
N SER A 849 3.56 24.21 -12.59
CA SER A 849 3.88 25.28 -11.66
C SER A 849 4.10 24.70 -10.26
N ALA A 850 5.10 25.22 -9.55
CA ALA A 850 5.29 24.92 -8.12
C ALA A 850 4.36 25.78 -7.22
N VAL A 851 3.59 26.70 -7.83
CA VAL A 851 2.70 27.62 -7.11
C VAL A 851 1.26 27.20 -7.41
N SER A 852 0.44 27.13 -6.37
CA SER A 852 -0.99 26.86 -6.48
C SER A 852 -1.70 27.96 -7.27
N LEU A 853 -2.75 27.59 -8.03
CA LEU A 853 -3.65 28.56 -8.65
C LEU A 853 -4.52 29.28 -7.60
N MET A 854 -4.71 28.68 -6.41
CA MET A 854 -5.42 29.29 -5.30
C MET A 854 -4.62 30.49 -4.78
N PRO A 855 -5.18 31.71 -4.74
CA PRO A 855 -4.47 32.89 -4.30
C PRO A 855 -4.13 32.84 -2.81
N GLU A 856 -2.94 33.31 -2.44
CA GLU A 856 -2.59 33.55 -1.04
C GLU A 856 -3.34 34.77 -0.48
N GLY A 857 -3.60 34.74 0.82
CA GLY A 857 -4.18 35.86 1.53
C GLY A 857 -5.69 36.03 1.40
N LEU A 858 -6.42 35.04 0.87
CA LEU A 858 -7.89 35.05 0.77
C LEU A 858 -8.56 35.36 2.12
N LEU A 859 -8.01 34.88 3.21
CA LEU A 859 -8.56 35.09 4.55
C LEU A 859 -8.34 36.50 5.11
N LYS A 860 -7.49 37.34 4.49
CA LYS A 860 -7.25 38.74 4.91
C LYS A 860 -8.48 39.62 4.73
N ALA A 861 -9.40 39.20 3.86
CA ALA A 861 -10.67 39.90 3.62
C ALA A 861 -11.76 39.56 4.65
N LEU A 862 -11.50 38.61 5.56
CA LEU A 862 -12.44 38.11 6.56
C LEU A 862 -12.03 38.59 7.96
N ASP A 863 -13.01 39.00 8.75
CA ASP A 863 -12.80 39.19 10.20
C ASP A 863 -12.77 37.82 10.95
N ALA A 864 -12.46 37.86 12.24
CA ALA A 864 -12.34 36.64 13.05
C ALA A 864 -13.64 35.83 13.13
N GLN A 865 -14.80 36.48 13.16
CA GLN A 865 -16.09 35.81 13.20
C GLN A 865 -16.45 35.22 11.84
N GLN A 866 -16.19 35.93 10.76
CA GLN A 866 -16.37 35.46 9.39
C GLN A 866 -15.47 34.24 9.08
N LEU A 867 -14.23 34.26 9.53
CA LEU A 867 -13.35 33.10 9.42
C LEU A 867 -13.91 31.89 10.17
N LYS A 868 -14.36 32.10 11.42
CA LYS A 868 -14.98 31.05 12.23
C LYS A 868 -16.23 30.50 11.54
N ASP A 869 -17.10 31.34 11.02
CA ASP A 869 -18.31 30.94 10.29
C ASP A 869 -17.96 30.13 9.03
N LEU A 870 -16.98 30.59 8.22
CA LEU A 870 -16.48 29.87 7.07
C LEU A 870 -15.95 28.49 7.44
N MET A 871 -15.10 28.41 8.48
CA MET A 871 -14.54 27.14 8.94
C MET A 871 -15.63 26.20 9.49
N THR A 872 -16.68 26.75 10.13
CA THR A 872 -17.84 25.98 10.57
C THR A 872 -18.58 25.38 9.37
N PHE A 873 -18.80 26.15 8.30
CA PHE A 873 -19.42 25.63 7.07
C PHE A 873 -18.58 24.53 6.41
N LEU A 874 -17.26 24.68 6.37
CA LEU A 874 -16.34 23.73 5.74
C LEU A 874 -16.23 22.43 6.52
N LEU A 875 -16.25 22.51 7.87
CA LEU A 875 -15.86 21.40 8.76
C LEU A 875 -17.04 20.73 9.47
N THR A 876 -18.29 21.20 9.27
CA THR A 876 -19.45 20.58 9.92
C THR A 876 -20.55 20.25 8.92
N ILE A 877 -21.43 19.33 9.30
CA ILE A 877 -22.61 18.97 8.50
C ILE A 877 -23.70 20.04 8.59
N PRO A 878 -24.59 20.17 7.59
CA PRO A 878 -25.72 21.09 7.63
C PRO A 878 -26.59 20.88 8.87
N PRO A 879 -27.12 21.93 9.52
CA PRO A 879 -27.93 21.80 10.72
C PRO A 879 -29.18 20.92 10.58
N ASN A 880 -29.71 20.79 9.37
CA ASN A 880 -30.91 19.99 9.10
C ASN A 880 -30.66 18.49 8.92
N GLU A 881 -29.43 18.06 8.64
CA GLU A 881 -29.06 16.66 8.54
C GLU A 881 -28.80 16.04 9.91
N ASN A 882 -28.48 16.84 10.92
CA ASN A 882 -28.25 16.40 12.31
C ASN A 882 -29.51 15.83 13.01
N LYS A 883 -30.70 16.08 12.47
CA LYS A 883 -31.95 15.56 13.06
C LYS A 883 -32.23 14.10 12.74
N ASN A 884 -31.48 13.49 11.83
CA ASN A 884 -31.67 12.09 11.37
C ASN A 884 -30.61 11.12 11.87
N GLN A 885 -29.64 11.56 12.68
CA GLN A 885 -28.75 10.61 13.36
C GLN A 885 -29.46 10.09 14.63
N PRO A 886 -29.57 8.76 14.84
CA PRO A 886 -30.09 8.23 16.08
C PRO A 886 -29.17 8.68 17.22
N THR A 887 -29.74 9.44 18.16
CA THR A 887 -29.09 9.74 19.43
C THR A 887 -28.75 8.41 20.09
N THR A 888 -27.47 8.03 20.12
CA THR A 888 -27.02 6.97 21.02
C THR A 888 -27.24 7.45 22.42
N GLY A 889 -28.38 7.02 22.98
CA GLY A 889 -28.74 7.30 24.36
C GLY A 889 -27.67 6.75 25.29
N ALA A 890 -27.09 7.63 26.06
CA ALA A 890 -26.42 7.28 27.29
C ALA A 890 -27.45 6.62 28.21
N SER A 891 -27.35 5.33 28.44
CA SER A 891 -27.99 4.65 29.56
C SER A 891 -26.94 3.80 30.26
N GLN A 892 -26.65 4.26 31.47
CA GLN A 892 -26.13 3.65 32.71
C GLN A 892 -25.31 2.35 32.62
#